data_53541fc40294d8598c7b6b508297c643
#
_entry.id   53541fc40294d8598c7b6b508297c643
#
_cell.length_a   1.000
_cell.length_b   1.000
_cell.length_c   1.000
_cell.angle_alpha   90.00
_cell.angle_beta   90.00
_cell.angle_gamma   90.00
#
_symmetry.space_group_name_H-M   'P 1'
#
loop_
_entity.id
_entity.type
_entity.pdbx_description
1 polymer ?
#
loop_
_entity_poly.entity_id
_entity_poly.type
_entity_poly.pdbx_seq_one_letter_code
_entity_poly.pdbx_strand_id
1 'polypeptide(L)'
;MARRSRARNSVDATTVSTVLQAGTVRGGVHFHTAAPAPPVIPRQLPAPPRWFAARTGEMTRLDHALGETPDAAHVLVIEGPGGVGKTALALHWLHHNLERFPDGQLHADLHGFDRNCTPAVPATVIHGFLLGLGVPPDAIPADPSARIACYRSMTAGKRLVVVLDNTADAAQVAPLLPGSPSCRAVVTSRSRLAALSLHGAETLHLDVLPDDKAREMLVRHLGPYRVGDEPEAVATILQCCAGLPLALSIVAALADNDFPLAALAHELQEARLDTFDAGDPAADLRTVLSCSVCTLDSAQLRMFGLLGVAPTLPVSAPAAAALAALPVPRATALLRELERKNLVQHPEPGRFGMHELVRLYAREHAPPSDDALTRLADFYLHSALAADRLLYPHRTPVAVPPPAPGCVPLTFADHHAALTWFTTEHEQLLGIQGVLADPERQWLLSRALDTYLYRRGHIAENVTSSRLGVAAAEHLGTPALTLALRQAGRAHTRAGELPEAIESLRRAWELDDNPHTHFDLARALADNGDFASAANHLGLALEGYRSAGNQVGEAHALNALGRCHGELGDFEQAVSCCESALALHERHGNRSGQVGTLDNLGTIALRTGRPTDAIAWHTKALMMCEELGDAYLEARVLERLAEALEQHGEAERAAAAGQAALELFTSQHRTTDVERLRRGTTTSGA
;
A
#
# COMPACT_ATOMS: atom_id res chain seq x y z
N MET A 1 59.88 32.86 33.03
CA MET A 1 59.89 31.57 32.33
C MET A 1 58.74 30.70 32.83
N ALA A 2 57.63 30.69 32.13
CA ALA A 2 56.50 29.88 32.50
C ALA A 2 56.60 28.54 31.74
N ARG A 3 56.71 27.43 32.45
CA ARG A 3 56.68 26.06 31.90
C ARG A 3 55.26 25.77 31.39
N ARG A 4 55.09 25.61 30.08
CA ARG A 4 53.91 25.04 29.49
C ARG A 4 53.84 23.56 29.84
N SER A 5 52.91 23.16 30.72
CA SER A 5 52.58 21.74 30.94
C SER A 5 51.89 21.20 29.68
N ARG A 6 52.50 20.22 29.04
CA ARG A 6 51.82 19.43 28.01
C ARG A 6 50.84 18.48 28.71
N ALA A 7 49.57 18.72 28.61
CA ALA A 7 48.56 17.75 29.00
C ALA A 7 48.66 16.53 28.08
N ARG A 8 48.87 15.35 28.64
CA ARG A 8 48.72 14.07 27.95
C ARG A 8 47.31 13.58 28.24
N ASN A 9 46.49 13.54 27.23
CA ASN A 9 45.17 12.92 27.31
C ASN A 9 45.31 11.46 26.89
N SER A 10 44.91 10.53 27.74
CA SER A 10 44.79 9.11 27.43
C SER A 10 43.35 8.68 27.61
N VAL A 11 42.84 7.87 26.68
CA VAL A 11 41.52 7.23 26.78
C VAL A 11 41.79 5.76 27.08
N ASP A 12 41.32 5.30 28.23
CA ASP A 12 41.40 3.91 28.67
C ASP A 12 40.00 3.35 28.78
N ALA A 13 39.48 2.88 27.65
CA ALA A 13 38.13 2.28 27.61
C ALA A 13 38.05 1.18 26.53
N THR A 14 37.36 0.12 26.84
CA THR A 14 37.15 -1.02 25.93
C THR A 14 36.15 -0.74 24.83
N THR A 15 35.36 0.33 24.93
CA THR A 15 34.43 0.78 23.89
C THR A 15 34.28 2.30 23.94
N VAL A 16 34.58 2.99 22.84
CA VAL A 16 34.50 4.45 22.73
C VAL A 16 33.58 4.80 21.56
N SER A 17 32.45 5.48 21.83
CA SER A 17 31.52 5.93 20.80
C SER A 17 31.90 7.29 20.20
N THR A 18 32.62 8.14 20.94
CA THR A 18 33.00 9.46 20.45
C THR A 18 34.28 9.94 21.17
N VAL A 19 35.29 10.42 20.44
CA VAL A 19 36.48 11.01 20.96
C VAL A 19 36.68 12.42 20.42
N LEU A 20 36.74 13.41 21.34
CA LEU A 20 37.09 14.78 20.98
C LEU A 20 38.50 15.09 21.51
N GLN A 21 39.44 15.39 20.62
CA GLN A 21 40.80 15.88 20.96
C GLN A 21 40.92 17.36 20.62
N ALA A 22 41.01 18.20 21.63
CA ALA A 22 41.20 19.63 21.45
C ALA A 22 42.34 20.15 22.33
N GLY A 23 43.18 21.04 21.80
CA GLY A 23 44.27 21.66 22.55
C GLY A 23 43.81 22.67 23.60
N THR A 24 42.68 23.28 23.42
CA THR A 24 42.02 24.19 24.39
C THR A 24 40.53 24.28 24.07
N VAL A 25 39.70 24.04 25.05
CA VAL A 25 38.23 24.23 24.97
C VAL A 25 37.86 25.45 25.82
N ARG A 26 37.31 26.50 25.21
CA ARG A 26 36.73 27.65 25.90
C ARG A 26 35.22 27.53 25.86
N GLY A 27 34.63 27.16 26.96
CA GLY A 27 33.19 26.83 27.08
C GLY A 27 32.99 25.32 27.32
N GLY A 28 31.84 24.91 27.74
CA GLY A 28 31.50 23.49 27.96
C GLY A 28 31.40 22.73 26.64
N VAL A 29 31.88 21.49 26.59
CA VAL A 29 31.56 20.56 25.51
C VAL A 29 30.34 19.75 25.95
N HIS A 30 29.23 19.98 25.30
CA HIS A 30 28.01 19.23 25.53
C HIS A 30 27.90 18.15 24.46
N PHE A 31 28.12 16.90 24.84
CA PHE A 31 27.79 15.77 23.98
C PHE A 31 26.28 15.53 24.13
N HIS A 32 25.52 15.91 23.14
CA HIS A 32 24.16 15.44 23.00
C HIS A 32 24.23 14.04 22.35
N THR A 33 24.48 13.01 23.12
CA THR A 33 24.06 11.68 22.73
C THR A 33 22.54 11.71 22.74
N ALA A 34 21.92 11.69 21.56
CA ALA A 34 20.52 11.35 21.49
C ALA A 34 20.36 10.05 22.29
N ALA A 35 19.58 10.09 23.37
CA ALA A 35 19.23 8.85 24.05
C ALA A 35 18.68 7.90 22.97
N PRO A 36 19.11 6.63 22.93
CA PRO A 36 18.54 5.68 22.02
C PRO A 36 17.01 5.78 22.17
N ALA A 37 16.34 6.00 21.06
CA ALA A 37 14.88 6.04 21.07
C ALA A 37 14.40 4.80 21.82
N PRO A 38 13.43 4.93 22.73
CA PRO A 38 12.92 3.78 23.45
C PRO A 38 12.49 2.72 22.41
N PRO A 39 12.75 1.44 22.67
CA PRO A 39 12.40 0.38 21.75
C PRO A 39 10.91 0.49 21.39
N VAL A 40 10.61 0.53 20.11
CA VAL A 40 9.24 0.56 19.62
C VAL A 40 8.62 -0.80 19.92
N ILE A 41 7.59 -0.80 20.77
CA ILE A 41 6.82 -2.00 21.08
C ILE A 41 5.57 -1.96 20.19
N PRO A 42 5.43 -2.87 19.20
CA PRO A 42 4.27 -2.88 18.33
C PRO A 42 3.00 -3.27 19.10
N ARG A 43 1.90 -2.53 18.88
CA ARG A 43 0.59 -2.78 19.47
C ARG A 43 -0.46 -2.70 18.35
N GLN A 44 -0.49 -3.74 17.50
CA GLN A 44 -1.26 -3.73 16.27
C GLN A 44 -2.56 -4.53 16.34
N LEU A 45 -2.90 -5.09 17.51
CA LEU A 45 -4.14 -5.85 17.63
C LEU A 45 -5.36 -4.95 17.45
N PRO A 46 -6.34 -5.35 16.61
CA PRO A 46 -7.66 -4.75 16.60
C PRO A 46 -8.33 -4.80 17.98
N ALA A 47 -9.31 -3.94 18.20
CA ALA A 47 -10.08 -3.94 19.44
C ALA A 47 -10.74 -5.31 19.70
N PRO A 48 -10.84 -5.77 20.96
CA PRO A 48 -11.49 -7.01 21.27
C PRO A 48 -12.99 -6.91 20.96
N PRO A 49 -13.64 -8.02 20.56
CA PRO A 49 -15.08 -8.01 20.34
C PRO A 49 -15.80 -7.61 21.63
N ARG A 50 -16.71 -6.65 21.54
CA ARG A 50 -17.46 -6.11 22.69
C ARG A 50 -18.29 -7.20 23.38
N TRP A 51 -18.83 -8.11 22.58
CA TRP A 51 -19.68 -9.21 23.04
C TRP A 51 -19.01 -10.53 22.66
N PHE A 52 -18.33 -11.12 23.60
CA PHE A 52 -17.75 -12.45 23.45
C PHE A 52 -18.36 -13.36 24.51
N ALA A 53 -18.91 -14.48 24.11
CA ALA A 53 -19.56 -15.43 25.01
C ALA A 53 -19.13 -16.86 24.70
N ALA A 54 -19.13 -17.68 25.74
CA ALA A 54 -19.39 -19.12 25.70
C ALA A 54 -18.32 -20.02 25.06
N ARG A 55 -17.08 -19.59 24.94
CA ARG A 55 -15.97 -20.39 24.38
C ARG A 55 -14.96 -20.80 25.49
N THR A 56 -15.46 -21.19 26.66
CA THR A 56 -14.56 -21.51 27.82
C THR A 56 -13.65 -22.70 27.54
N GLY A 57 -14.14 -23.74 26.85
CA GLY A 57 -13.34 -24.90 26.46
C GLY A 57 -12.22 -24.53 25.50
N GLU A 58 -12.54 -23.70 24.47
CA GLU A 58 -11.58 -23.21 23.50
C GLU A 58 -10.58 -22.24 24.11
N MET A 59 -11.03 -21.38 25.04
CA MET A 59 -10.12 -20.50 25.80
C MET A 59 -9.12 -21.30 26.63
N THR A 60 -9.56 -22.36 27.31
CA THR A 60 -8.66 -23.27 28.03
C THR A 60 -7.67 -23.98 27.10
N ARG A 61 -8.11 -24.38 25.92
CA ARG A 61 -7.21 -24.97 24.91
C ARG A 61 -6.19 -23.96 24.41
N LEU A 62 -6.59 -22.69 24.20
CA LEU A 62 -5.67 -21.60 23.86
C LEU A 62 -4.65 -21.36 24.99
N ASP A 63 -5.09 -21.39 26.27
CA ASP A 63 -4.19 -21.25 27.40
C ASP A 63 -3.16 -22.39 27.45
N HIS A 64 -3.56 -23.60 27.13
CA HIS A 64 -2.65 -24.75 27.08
C HIS A 64 -1.72 -24.66 25.88
N ALA A 65 -2.26 -24.42 24.67
CA ALA A 65 -1.51 -24.41 23.43
C ALA A 65 -0.48 -23.25 23.35
N LEU A 66 -0.83 -22.07 23.86
CA LEU A 66 0.00 -20.87 23.80
C LEU A 66 0.61 -20.50 25.15
N GLY A 67 0.53 -21.41 26.14
CA GLY A 67 1.05 -21.23 27.48
C GLY A 67 2.57 -21.11 27.57
N GLU A 68 3.08 -20.98 28.80
CA GLU A 68 4.52 -20.90 29.07
C GLU A 68 5.17 -22.28 29.35
N THR A 69 4.44 -23.34 29.07
CA THR A 69 4.96 -24.71 29.29
C THR A 69 6.01 -25.07 28.23
N PRO A 70 7.01 -25.91 28.55
CA PRO A 70 8.02 -26.35 27.56
C PRO A 70 7.44 -27.02 26.32
N ASP A 71 6.26 -27.64 26.45
CA ASP A 71 5.56 -28.35 25.39
C ASP A 71 4.54 -27.48 24.63
N ALA A 72 4.45 -26.17 24.97
CA ALA A 72 3.50 -25.27 24.33
C ALA A 72 3.84 -25.09 22.85
N ALA A 73 2.83 -25.12 21.99
CA ALA A 73 2.99 -24.90 20.57
C ALA A 73 3.46 -23.46 20.28
N HIS A 74 4.38 -23.30 19.32
CA HIS A 74 4.79 -21.98 18.89
C HIS A 74 3.80 -21.36 17.91
N VAL A 75 3.02 -22.19 17.22
CA VAL A 75 2.02 -21.80 16.23
C VAL A 75 0.72 -22.48 16.57
N LEU A 76 -0.34 -21.69 16.71
CA LEU A 76 -1.70 -22.20 16.84
C LEU A 76 -2.50 -21.78 15.61
N VAL A 77 -3.14 -22.74 14.96
CA VAL A 77 -4.03 -22.53 13.83
C VAL A 77 -5.48 -22.70 14.33
N ILE A 78 -6.29 -21.65 14.17
CA ILE A 78 -7.73 -21.68 14.46
C ILE A 78 -8.45 -21.86 13.12
N GLU A 79 -9.00 -23.02 12.90
CA GLU A 79 -9.70 -23.38 11.66
C GLU A 79 -11.23 -23.45 11.91
N GLY A 80 -12.01 -23.20 10.86
CA GLY A 80 -13.46 -23.36 10.91
C GLY A 80 -14.20 -22.49 9.89
N PRO A 81 -15.52 -22.63 9.76
CA PRO A 81 -16.32 -21.91 8.76
C PRO A 81 -16.29 -20.39 8.92
N GLY A 82 -16.74 -19.66 7.88
CA GLY A 82 -16.91 -18.20 7.93
C GLY A 82 -17.94 -17.80 8.98
N GLY A 83 -17.67 -16.71 9.73
CA GLY A 83 -18.61 -16.20 10.75
C GLY A 83 -18.64 -16.96 12.07
N VAL A 84 -17.87 -18.04 12.23
CA VAL A 84 -17.83 -18.87 13.45
C VAL A 84 -17.09 -18.20 14.63
N GLY A 85 -16.44 -17.07 14.40
CA GLY A 85 -15.80 -16.27 15.44
C GLY A 85 -14.32 -16.58 15.69
N LYS A 86 -13.57 -17.09 14.69
CA LYS A 86 -12.12 -17.39 14.80
C LYS A 86 -11.31 -16.17 15.22
N THR A 87 -11.42 -15.10 14.48
CA THR A 87 -10.75 -13.84 14.78
C THR A 87 -11.19 -13.26 16.12
N ALA A 88 -12.50 -13.35 16.43
CA ALA A 88 -13.04 -12.90 17.71
C ALA A 88 -12.46 -13.68 18.89
N LEU A 89 -12.33 -15.00 18.77
CA LEU A 89 -11.72 -15.86 19.80
C LEU A 89 -10.24 -15.50 20.00
N ALA A 90 -9.48 -15.40 18.90
CA ALA A 90 -8.07 -15.03 18.95
C ALA A 90 -7.84 -13.68 19.63
N LEU A 91 -8.57 -12.65 19.20
CA LEU A 91 -8.45 -11.30 19.77
C LEU A 91 -8.89 -11.25 21.23
N HIS A 92 -10.01 -11.92 21.57
CA HIS A 92 -10.49 -11.97 22.95
C HIS A 92 -9.46 -12.59 23.87
N TRP A 93 -8.91 -13.75 23.50
CA TRP A 93 -7.87 -14.41 24.28
C TRP A 93 -6.61 -13.55 24.42
N LEU A 94 -6.14 -12.96 23.31
CA LEU A 94 -4.94 -12.13 23.30
C LEU A 94 -5.08 -10.90 24.19
N HIS A 95 -6.22 -10.21 24.15
CA HIS A 95 -6.46 -9.05 25.01
C HIS A 95 -6.48 -9.38 26.50
N HIS A 96 -6.86 -10.61 26.88
CA HIS A 96 -6.78 -11.09 28.26
C HIS A 96 -5.38 -11.55 28.67
N ASN A 97 -4.48 -11.75 27.70
CA ASN A 97 -3.15 -12.30 27.92
C ASN A 97 -2.01 -11.37 27.43
N LEU A 98 -2.26 -10.06 27.28
CA LEU A 98 -1.27 -9.10 26.78
C LEU A 98 0.02 -9.08 27.61
N GLU A 99 -0.07 -9.31 28.91
CA GLU A 99 1.09 -9.35 29.83
C GLU A 99 2.08 -10.47 29.50
N ARG A 100 1.63 -11.53 28.82
CA ARG A 100 2.50 -12.62 28.34
C ARG A 100 3.39 -12.19 27.18
N PHE A 101 3.03 -11.09 26.46
CA PHE A 101 3.69 -10.59 25.28
C PHE A 101 4.20 -9.15 25.45
N PRO A 102 5.12 -8.91 26.40
CA PRO A 102 5.58 -7.57 26.75
C PRO A 102 6.32 -6.86 25.59
N ASP A 103 6.94 -7.64 24.69
CA ASP A 103 7.69 -7.10 23.54
C ASP A 103 6.82 -6.77 22.33
N GLY A 104 5.49 -7.02 22.42
CA GLY A 104 4.52 -6.49 21.46
C GLY A 104 3.61 -7.51 20.80
N GLN A 105 2.72 -6.98 19.97
CA GLN A 105 1.74 -7.73 19.18
C GLN A 105 1.75 -7.22 17.74
N LEU A 106 1.96 -8.12 16.80
CA LEU A 106 1.89 -7.89 15.38
C LEU A 106 0.58 -8.49 14.83
N HIS A 107 -0.08 -7.80 13.92
CA HIS A 107 -1.30 -8.27 13.30
C HIS A 107 -1.26 -8.02 11.79
N ALA A 108 -1.71 -8.99 11.00
CA ALA A 108 -1.93 -8.86 9.57
C ALA A 108 -3.17 -9.63 9.14
N ASP A 109 -4.03 -8.99 8.36
CA ASP A 109 -5.05 -9.66 7.55
C ASP A 109 -4.38 -10.12 6.23
N LEU A 110 -4.42 -11.41 5.96
CA LEU A 110 -3.78 -12.00 4.79
C LEU A 110 -4.69 -12.10 3.57
N HIS A 111 -5.96 -11.64 3.68
CA HIS A 111 -6.96 -11.60 2.60
C HIS A 111 -7.10 -12.92 1.82
N GLY A 112 -6.92 -14.05 2.51
CA GLY A 112 -6.81 -15.36 1.87
C GLY A 112 -8.09 -15.87 1.17
N PHE A 113 -9.26 -15.36 1.56
CA PHE A 113 -10.57 -15.75 1.03
C PHE A 113 -11.33 -14.57 0.42
N ASP A 114 -10.68 -13.45 0.24
CA ASP A 114 -11.25 -12.32 -0.47
C ASP A 114 -11.16 -12.56 -2.00
N ARG A 115 -12.31 -12.66 -2.67
CA ARG A 115 -12.37 -12.92 -4.12
C ARG A 115 -11.84 -11.77 -4.97
N ASN A 116 -11.75 -10.58 -4.40
CA ASN A 116 -11.38 -9.35 -5.12
C ASN A 116 -10.02 -8.78 -4.72
N CYS A 117 -9.40 -9.32 -3.67
CA CYS A 117 -8.04 -8.97 -3.31
C CYS A 117 -7.12 -10.15 -3.61
N THR A 118 -5.97 -9.89 -4.18
CA THR A 118 -4.91 -10.88 -4.23
C THR A 118 -4.46 -11.15 -2.79
N PRO A 119 -4.28 -12.43 -2.40
CA PRO A 119 -3.75 -12.75 -1.08
C PRO A 119 -2.50 -11.95 -0.78
N ALA A 120 -2.40 -11.45 0.46
CA ALA A 120 -1.28 -10.60 0.87
C ALA A 120 0.06 -11.33 0.62
N VAL A 121 0.98 -10.65 -0.04
CA VAL A 121 2.30 -11.19 -0.33
C VAL A 121 3.11 -11.21 0.97
N PRO A 122 3.66 -12.35 1.40
CA PRO A 122 4.39 -12.44 2.68
C PRO A 122 5.51 -11.41 2.84
N ALA A 123 6.21 -11.08 1.76
CA ALA A 123 7.27 -10.08 1.76
C ALA A 123 6.78 -8.67 2.13
N THR A 124 5.57 -8.29 1.71
CA THR A 124 4.94 -7.01 2.07
C THR A 124 4.52 -7.00 3.54
N VAL A 125 3.94 -8.11 4.02
CA VAL A 125 3.55 -8.24 5.42
C VAL A 125 4.77 -8.14 6.35
N ILE A 126 5.87 -8.85 6.02
CA ILE A 126 7.12 -8.78 6.78
C ILE A 126 7.69 -7.37 6.78
N HIS A 127 7.60 -6.65 5.68
CA HIS A 127 8.01 -5.25 5.62
C HIS A 127 7.23 -4.41 6.65
N GLY A 128 5.91 -4.54 6.70
CA GLY A 128 5.07 -3.87 7.70
C GLY A 128 5.40 -4.28 9.14
N PHE A 129 5.70 -5.56 9.37
CA PHE A 129 6.10 -6.05 10.68
C PHE A 129 7.45 -5.47 11.13
N LEU A 130 8.43 -5.37 10.23
CA LEU A 130 9.74 -4.77 10.53
C LEU A 130 9.60 -3.29 10.87
N LEU A 131 8.78 -2.54 10.13
CA LEU A 131 8.46 -1.15 10.48
C LEU A 131 7.82 -1.06 11.87
N GLY A 132 6.85 -1.92 12.16
CA GLY A 132 6.19 -1.99 13.47
C GLY A 132 7.15 -2.35 14.61
N LEU A 133 8.19 -3.12 14.33
CA LEU A 133 9.26 -3.45 15.28
C LEU A 133 10.29 -2.33 15.45
N GLY A 134 10.12 -1.21 14.75
CA GLY A 134 11.00 -0.04 14.83
C GLY A 134 12.25 -0.15 13.97
N VAL A 135 12.28 -1.07 13.00
CA VAL A 135 13.34 -1.12 12.01
C VAL A 135 13.15 0.06 11.06
N PRO A 136 14.13 0.95 10.93
CA PRO A 136 14.04 2.04 9.99
C PRO A 136 13.76 1.52 8.56
N PRO A 137 12.98 2.22 7.75
CA PRO A 137 12.63 1.77 6.39
C PRO A 137 13.86 1.39 5.55
N ASP A 138 14.94 2.04 5.81
CA ASP A 138 16.25 1.96 5.21
C ASP A 138 17.11 0.77 5.65
N ALA A 139 16.82 0.25 6.81
CA ALA A 139 17.50 -0.96 7.31
C ALA A 139 16.75 -2.25 6.90
N ILE A 140 15.60 -2.13 6.20
CA ILE A 140 14.82 -3.31 5.77
C ILE A 140 15.40 -3.86 4.45
N PRO A 141 15.88 -5.12 4.42
CA PRO A 141 16.48 -5.70 3.23
C PRO A 141 15.52 -5.73 2.03
N ALA A 142 16.01 -5.44 0.83
CA ALA A 142 15.24 -5.52 -0.41
C ALA A 142 14.96 -6.99 -0.80
N ASP A 143 15.97 -7.85 -0.62
CA ASP A 143 15.81 -9.27 -0.91
C ASP A 143 14.80 -9.93 0.03
N PRO A 144 13.78 -10.64 -0.48
CA PRO A 144 12.77 -11.30 0.33
C PRO A 144 13.35 -12.29 1.35
N SER A 145 14.37 -13.04 0.99
CA SER A 145 15.01 -14.04 1.88
C SER A 145 15.79 -13.35 3.00
N ALA A 146 16.52 -12.29 2.69
CA ALA A 146 17.21 -11.47 3.67
C ALA A 146 16.21 -10.75 4.60
N ARG A 147 15.07 -10.32 4.07
CA ARG A 147 13.97 -9.70 4.86
C ARG A 147 13.39 -10.68 5.86
N ILE A 148 13.14 -11.94 5.45
CA ILE A 148 12.70 -13.00 6.36
C ILE A 148 13.75 -13.25 7.45
N ALA A 149 15.03 -13.30 7.09
CA ALA A 149 16.12 -13.48 8.05
C ALA A 149 16.21 -12.29 9.04
N CYS A 150 16.06 -11.07 8.55
CA CYS A 150 16.00 -9.85 9.37
C CYS A 150 14.83 -9.92 10.36
N TYR A 151 13.63 -10.25 9.89
CA TYR A 151 12.44 -10.41 10.73
C TYR A 151 12.65 -11.45 11.83
N ARG A 152 13.19 -12.62 11.47
CA ARG A 152 13.51 -13.67 12.46
C ARG A 152 14.55 -13.20 13.47
N SER A 153 15.56 -12.44 13.04
CA SER A 153 16.57 -11.86 13.93
C SER A 153 15.97 -10.81 14.87
N MET A 154 15.07 -9.97 14.37
CA MET A 154 14.39 -8.94 15.17
C MET A 154 13.41 -9.52 16.19
N THR A 155 12.87 -10.70 15.91
CA THR A 155 11.97 -11.41 16.83
C THR A 155 12.69 -12.39 17.77
N ALA A 156 13.98 -12.66 17.52
CA ALA A 156 14.77 -13.58 18.33
C ALA A 156 14.85 -13.12 19.80
N GLY A 157 14.53 -14.04 20.73
CA GLY A 157 14.57 -13.78 22.16
C GLY A 157 13.48 -12.86 22.69
N LYS A 158 12.60 -12.34 21.83
CA LYS A 158 11.45 -11.52 22.23
C LYS A 158 10.26 -12.39 22.64
N ARG A 159 9.46 -11.87 23.54
CA ARG A 159 8.16 -12.42 23.95
C ARG A 159 7.06 -11.62 23.26
N LEU A 160 6.80 -11.93 22.00
CA LEU A 160 5.77 -11.28 21.18
C LEU A 160 4.82 -12.30 20.56
N VAL A 161 3.65 -11.83 20.13
CA VAL A 161 2.69 -12.61 19.38
C VAL A 161 2.47 -12.04 17.99
N VAL A 162 2.34 -12.92 17.01
CA VAL A 162 2.00 -12.60 15.62
C VAL A 162 0.63 -13.17 15.31
N VAL A 163 -0.30 -12.33 14.87
CA VAL A 163 -1.64 -12.74 14.45
C VAL A 163 -1.72 -12.65 12.94
N LEU A 164 -1.99 -13.78 12.30
CA LEU A 164 -2.16 -13.91 10.87
C LEU A 164 -3.61 -14.28 10.58
N ASP A 165 -4.41 -13.27 10.30
CA ASP A 165 -5.85 -13.45 10.13
C ASP A 165 -6.21 -13.76 8.66
N ASN A 166 -7.29 -14.52 8.45
CA ASN A 166 -7.87 -14.82 7.14
C ASN A 166 -6.88 -15.43 6.13
N THR A 167 -6.16 -16.46 6.56
CA THR A 167 -5.09 -17.13 5.78
C THR A 167 -5.66 -18.11 4.76
N ALA A 168 -5.17 -18.07 3.51
CA ALA A 168 -5.58 -18.98 2.45
C ALA A 168 -4.89 -20.35 2.54
N ASP A 169 -3.57 -20.35 2.68
CA ASP A 169 -2.75 -21.56 2.66
C ASP A 169 -1.49 -21.46 3.54
N ALA A 170 -0.83 -22.59 3.72
CA ALA A 170 0.37 -22.69 4.56
C ALA A 170 1.59 -21.98 3.95
N ALA A 171 1.66 -21.84 2.62
CA ALA A 171 2.78 -21.17 1.95
C ALA A 171 2.76 -19.66 2.24
N GLN A 172 1.58 -19.08 2.43
CA GLN A 172 1.40 -17.70 2.85
C GLN A 172 1.91 -17.48 4.29
N VAL A 173 1.72 -18.46 5.18
CA VAL A 173 2.06 -18.36 6.62
C VAL A 173 3.53 -18.63 6.91
N ALA A 174 4.11 -19.67 6.30
CA ALA A 174 5.44 -20.18 6.66
C ALA A 174 6.55 -19.11 6.70
N PRO A 175 6.62 -18.12 5.77
CA PRO A 175 7.60 -17.07 5.83
C PRO A 175 7.37 -16.07 6.97
N LEU A 176 6.11 -15.95 7.46
CA LEU A 176 5.68 -15.00 8.49
C LEU A 176 5.87 -15.52 9.92
N LEU A 177 6.20 -16.79 10.07
CA LEU A 177 6.43 -17.39 11.37
C LEU A 177 7.74 -16.90 11.99
N PRO A 178 7.72 -16.42 13.24
CA PRO A 178 8.92 -16.04 13.96
C PRO A 178 9.81 -17.25 14.20
N GLY A 179 11.12 -17.04 14.17
CA GLY A 179 12.11 -18.13 14.34
C GLY A 179 12.48 -18.43 15.80
N SER A 180 11.79 -17.86 16.78
CA SER A 180 12.12 -17.97 18.20
C SER A 180 11.03 -18.70 18.98
N PRO A 181 11.39 -19.65 19.84
CA PRO A 181 10.44 -20.37 20.70
C PRO A 181 9.78 -19.48 21.77
N SER A 182 10.30 -18.29 22.02
CA SER A 182 9.70 -17.31 22.93
C SER A 182 8.55 -16.53 22.30
N CYS A 183 8.44 -16.53 20.95
CA CYS A 183 7.33 -15.93 20.22
C CYS A 183 6.18 -16.93 20.05
N ARG A 184 4.98 -16.40 19.85
CA ARG A 184 3.79 -17.16 19.51
C ARG A 184 3.20 -16.64 18.20
N ALA A 185 2.62 -17.54 17.42
CA ALA A 185 1.83 -17.18 16.25
C ALA A 185 0.42 -17.75 16.36
N VAL A 186 -0.56 -16.91 16.09
CA VAL A 186 -1.98 -17.31 16.00
C VAL A 186 -2.43 -17.08 14.57
N VAL A 187 -2.87 -18.15 13.93
CA VAL A 187 -3.29 -18.13 12.53
C VAL A 187 -4.77 -18.45 12.46
N THR A 188 -5.56 -17.66 11.75
CA THR A 188 -6.95 -18.02 11.48
C THR A 188 -7.14 -18.38 10.02
N SER A 189 -7.92 -19.42 9.74
CA SER A 189 -8.21 -19.86 8.38
C SER A 189 -9.61 -20.46 8.25
N ARG A 190 -10.19 -20.33 7.04
CA ARG A 190 -11.40 -21.09 6.67
C ARG A 190 -11.07 -22.46 6.10
N SER A 191 -9.83 -22.71 5.72
CA SER A 191 -9.33 -23.97 5.20
C SER A 191 -8.47 -24.68 6.22
N ARG A 192 -8.38 -26.01 6.08
CA ARG A 192 -7.45 -26.82 6.89
C ARG A 192 -6.02 -26.62 6.40
N LEU A 193 -5.15 -26.14 7.28
CA LEU A 193 -3.76 -25.84 7.01
C LEU A 193 -2.82 -26.96 7.47
N ALA A 194 -3.14 -28.21 7.11
CA ALA A 194 -2.42 -29.41 7.56
C ALA A 194 -0.89 -29.34 7.37
N ALA A 195 -0.40 -28.65 6.34
CA ALA A 195 1.03 -28.47 6.13
C ALA A 195 1.75 -27.68 7.24
N LEU A 196 1.03 -26.87 8.04
CA LEU A 196 1.62 -26.16 9.17
C LEU A 196 1.96 -27.08 10.33
N SER A 197 1.37 -28.27 10.40
CA SER A 197 1.77 -29.30 11.40
C SER A 197 3.24 -29.71 11.24
N LEU A 198 3.81 -29.61 10.04
CA LEU A 198 5.24 -29.82 9.80
C LEU A 198 6.11 -28.74 10.46
N HIS A 199 5.54 -27.60 10.79
CA HIS A 199 6.16 -26.50 11.53
C HIS A 199 5.83 -26.53 13.02
N GLY A 200 5.29 -27.64 13.54
CA GLY A 200 4.91 -27.80 14.96
C GLY A 200 3.66 -27.00 15.34
N ALA A 201 2.79 -26.71 14.36
CA ALA A 201 1.53 -26.03 14.66
C ALA A 201 0.53 -26.99 15.32
N GLU A 202 -0.10 -26.49 16.38
CA GLU A 202 -1.30 -27.10 16.96
C GLU A 202 -2.55 -26.52 16.26
N THR A 203 -3.55 -27.36 16.04
CA THR A 203 -4.79 -26.96 15.36
C THR A 203 -5.97 -26.99 16.33
N LEU A 204 -6.67 -25.87 16.39
CA LEU A 204 -7.94 -25.72 17.08
C LEU A 204 -9.05 -25.62 16.01
N HIS A 205 -9.83 -26.68 15.88
CA HIS A 205 -11.03 -26.62 15.03
C HIS A 205 -12.15 -25.91 15.82
N LEU A 206 -12.75 -24.90 15.22
CA LEU A 206 -13.79 -24.08 15.80
C LEU A 206 -15.12 -24.35 15.11
N ASP A 207 -16.03 -24.96 15.82
CA ASP A 207 -17.40 -25.24 15.37
C ASP A 207 -18.38 -24.14 15.76
N VAL A 208 -19.59 -24.21 15.25
CA VAL A 208 -20.71 -23.38 15.68
C VAL A 208 -20.99 -23.54 17.17
N LEU A 209 -21.64 -22.58 17.77
CA LEU A 209 -21.99 -22.66 19.20
C LEU A 209 -23.11 -23.70 19.44
N PRO A 210 -22.97 -24.56 20.46
CA PRO A 210 -24.09 -25.35 20.94
C PRO A 210 -25.25 -24.44 21.39
N ASP A 211 -26.48 -24.96 21.38
CA ASP A 211 -27.69 -24.17 21.67
C ASP A 211 -27.67 -23.46 23.01
N ASP A 212 -27.12 -24.10 24.06
CA ASP A 212 -26.95 -23.48 25.37
C ASP A 212 -26.02 -22.28 25.33
N LYS A 213 -24.95 -22.37 24.56
CA LYS A 213 -23.97 -21.30 24.38
C LYS A 213 -24.43 -20.21 23.43
N ALA A 214 -25.15 -20.57 22.39
CA ALA A 214 -25.83 -19.62 21.50
C ALA A 214 -26.87 -18.79 22.27
N ARG A 215 -27.64 -19.46 23.16
CA ARG A 215 -28.57 -18.78 24.06
C ARG A 215 -27.83 -17.86 25.07
N GLU A 216 -26.72 -18.29 25.64
CA GLU A 216 -25.89 -17.44 26.51
C GLU A 216 -25.43 -16.17 25.78
N MET A 217 -25.06 -16.30 24.54
CA MET A 217 -24.66 -15.17 23.71
C MET A 217 -25.83 -14.19 23.47
N LEU A 218 -27.02 -14.70 23.17
CA LEU A 218 -28.23 -13.87 23.03
C LEU A 218 -28.59 -13.18 24.36
N VAL A 219 -28.49 -13.87 25.49
CA VAL A 219 -28.74 -13.29 26.82
C VAL A 219 -27.79 -12.13 27.12
N ARG A 220 -26.51 -12.25 26.72
CA ARG A 220 -25.54 -11.16 26.90
C ARG A 220 -25.84 -9.92 26.03
N HIS A 221 -26.45 -10.12 24.86
CA HIS A 221 -26.81 -9.04 23.96
C HIS A 221 -28.16 -8.39 24.32
N LEU A 222 -29.20 -9.21 24.56
CA LEU A 222 -30.57 -8.78 24.71
C LEU A 222 -31.02 -8.64 26.15
N GLY A 223 -30.25 -9.19 27.09
CA GLY A 223 -30.60 -9.27 28.48
C GLY A 223 -31.44 -10.52 28.86
N PRO A 224 -31.33 -10.97 30.12
CA PRO A 224 -31.97 -12.23 30.57
C PRO A 224 -33.52 -12.15 30.58
N TYR A 225 -34.09 -11.00 30.85
CA TYR A 225 -35.54 -10.81 30.90
C TYR A 225 -36.14 -11.02 29.50
N ARG A 226 -35.64 -10.37 28.50
CA ARG A 226 -36.17 -10.42 27.12
C ARG A 226 -36.07 -11.81 26.50
N VAL A 227 -34.95 -12.52 26.73
CA VAL A 227 -34.77 -13.90 26.27
C VAL A 227 -35.68 -14.87 27.06
N GLY A 228 -36.02 -14.53 28.31
CA GLY A 228 -36.92 -15.32 29.16
C GLY A 228 -38.40 -15.13 28.85
N ASP A 229 -38.79 -13.94 28.39
CA ASP A 229 -40.21 -13.59 28.12
C ASP A 229 -40.77 -14.23 26.85
N GLU A 230 -39.91 -14.51 25.84
CA GLU A 230 -40.33 -15.06 24.53
C GLU A 230 -39.54 -16.36 24.19
N PRO A 231 -39.68 -17.45 24.97
CA PRO A 231 -38.84 -18.64 24.84
C PRO A 231 -39.00 -19.39 23.53
N GLU A 232 -40.20 -19.40 22.93
CA GLU A 232 -40.50 -20.04 21.64
C GLU A 232 -39.86 -19.26 20.48
N ALA A 233 -39.94 -17.94 20.50
CA ALA A 233 -39.27 -17.08 19.53
C ALA A 233 -37.74 -17.23 19.60
N VAL A 234 -37.19 -17.27 20.79
CA VAL A 234 -35.75 -17.51 21.01
C VAL A 234 -35.33 -18.89 20.48
N ALA A 235 -36.10 -19.93 20.71
CA ALA A 235 -35.84 -21.26 20.16
C ALA A 235 -35.81 -21.23 18.61
N THR A 236 -36.74 -20.56 17.98
CA THR A 236 -36.81 -20.37 16.53
C THR A 236 -35.61 -19.59 16.02
N ILE A 237 -35.22 -18.47 16.68
CA ILE A 237 -34.07 -17.67 16.32
C ILE A 237 -32.79 -18.51 16.41
N LEU A 238 -32.61 -19.28 17.49
CA LEU A 238 -31.46 -20.15 17.66
C LEU A 238 -31.36 -21.19 16.55
N GLN A 239 -32.50 -21.78 16.19
CA GLN A 239 -32.59 -22.75 15.09
C GLN A 239 -32.22 -22.10 13.75
N CYS A 240 -32.73 -20.91 13.45
CA CYS A 240 -32.42 -20.19 12.20
C CYS A 240 -30.96 -19.71 12.15
N CYS A 241 -30.39 -19.28 13.27
CA CYS A 241 -28.99 -18.87 13.35
C CYS A 241 -28.01 -20.04 13.37
N ALA A 242 -28.50 -21.26 13.63
CA ALA A 242 -27.72 -22.50 13.64
C ALA A 242 -26.41 -22.43 14.46
N GLY A 243 -26.45 -21.72 15.59
CA GLY A 243 -25.30 -21.53 16.45
C GLY A 243 -24.15 -20.67 15.87
N LEU A 244 -24.36 -20.00 14.74
CA LEU A 244 -23.32 -19.17 14.12
C LEU A 244 -23.23 -17.82 14.85
N PRO A 245 -22.09 -17.47 15.50
CA PRO A 245 -21.95 -16.24 16.28
C PRO A 245 -22.25 -14.96 15.49
N LEU A 246 -21.83 -14.91 14.23
CA LEU A 246 -22.12 -13.77 13.37
C LEU A 246 -23.61 -13.59 13.16
N ALA A 247 -24.32 -14.69 12.90
CA ALA A 247 -25.75 -14.71 12.74
C ALA A 247 -26.49 -14.24 14.02
N LEU A 248 -26.08 -14.78 15.16
CA LEU A 248 -26.61 -14.39 16.47
C LEU A 248 -26.36 -12.90 16.78
N SER A 249 -25.18 -12.39 16.45
CA SER A 249 -24.84 -10.98 16.65
C SER A 249 -25.71 -10.07 15.78
N ILE A 250 -25.97 -10.46 14.53
CA ILE A 250 -26.83 -9.74 13.62
C ILE A 250 -28.27 -9.72 14.14
N VAL A 251 -28.82 -10.87 14.49
CA VAL A 251 -30.17 -10.98 15.05
C VAL A 251 -30.29 -10.17 16.35
N ALA A 252 -29.31 -10.25 17.22
CA ALA A 252 -29.30 -9.48 18.45
C ALA A 252 -29.27 -7.97 18.22
N ALA A 253 -28.57 -7.51 17.18
CA ALA A 253 -28.56 -6.10 16.81
C ALA A 253 -29.90 -5.63 16.20
N LEU A 254 -30.61 -6.53 15.53
CA LEU A 254 -31.95 -6.27 14.97
C LEU A 254 -33.06 -6.25 16.02
N ALA A 255 -32.91 -7.08 17.04
CA ALA A 255 -33.82 -7.12 18.14
C ALA A 255 -33.69 -5.86 18.99
N ASP A 256 -33.94 -4.68 18.40
CA ASP A 256 -33.99 -3.40 19.10
C ASP A 256 -35.07 -3.43 20.21
N ASN A 257 -34.95 -2.58 21.22
CA ASN A 257 -35.69 -2.69 22.50
C ASN A 257 -37.23 -2.75 22.36
N ASP A 258 -37.79 -2.35 21.23
CA ASP A 258 -39.22 -2.28 21.00
C ASP A 258 -39.78 -3.31 19.99
N PHE A 259 -38.90 -4.14 19.37
CA PHE A 259 -39.36 -5.11 18.35
C PHE A 259 -39.56 -6.50 18.98
N PRO A 260 -40.78 -7.13 18.91
CA PRO A 260 -41.02 -8.45 19.47
C PRO A 260 -40.14 -9.52 18.84
N LEU A 261 -39.49 -10.36 19.65
CA LEU A 261 -38.68 -11.48 19.14
C LEU A 261 -39.53 -12.46 18.33
N ALA A 262 -40.83 -12.60 18.64
CA ALA A 262 -41.77 -13.43 17.86
C ALA A 262 -41.91 -12.94 16.42
N ALA A 263 -41.95 -11.64 16.18
CA ALA A 263 -42.05 -11.11 14.81
C ALA A 263 -40.72 -11.38 14.04
N LEU A 264 -39.59 -11.19 14.70
CA LEU A 264 -38.26 -11.48 14.14
C LEU A 264 -38.11 -12.98 13.83
N ALA A 265 -38.56 -13.86 14.72
CA ALA A 265 -38.57 -15.30 14.50
C ALA A 265 -39.44 -15.71 13.31
N HIS A 266 -40.60 -15.06 13.13
CA HIS A 266 -41.49 -15.30 11.98
C HIS A 266 -40.84 -14.91 10.66
N GLU A 267 -40.23 -13.72 10.60
CA GLU A 267 -39.48 -13.26 9.41
C GLU A 267 -38.32 -14.20 9.07
N LEU A 268 -37.60 -14.70 10.07
CA LEU A 268 -36.53 -15.69 9.87
C LEU A 268 -37.04 -17.01 9.28
N GLN A 269 -38.25 -17.43 9.60
CA GLN A 269 -38.85 -18.66 9.06
C GLN A 269 -39.38 -18.52 7.62
N GLU A 270 -39.85 -17.34 7.22
CA GLU A 270 -40.37 -17.11 5.87
C GLU A 270 -39.28 -16.92 4.81
N ALA A 271 -38.10 -16.42 5.16
CA ALA A 271 -37.03 -16.16 4.26
C ALA A 271 -36.16 -17.41 3.99
N ARG A 272 -36.56 -18.22 3.04
CA ARG A 272 -35.79 -19.39 2.57
C ARG A 272 -34.73 -18.97 1.56
N LEU A 273 -33.54 -19.50 1.70
CA LEU A 273 -32.38 -19.25 0.84
C LEU A 273 -31.93 -20.51 0.07
N ASP A 274 -32.26 -20.53 -1.20
CA ASP A 274 -32.16 -21.71 -2.06
C ASP A 274 -30.72 -22.08 -2.52
N THR A 275 -29.67 -21.33 -2.09
CA THR A 275 -28.33 -21.51 -2.66
C THR A 275 -27.20 -21.84 -1.68
N PHE A 276 -27.48 -21.95 -0.38
CA PHE A 276 -26.50 -22.49 0.58
C PHE A 276 -26.92 -23.90 1.02
N ASP A 277 -27.33 -24.70 0.07
CA ASP A 277 -27.60 -26.12 0.28
C ASP A 277 -26.26 -26.89 0.29
N ALA A 278 -25.62 -26.90 1.42
CA ALA A 278 -24.50 -27.80 1.73
C ALA A 278 -25.00 -29.14 2.33
N GLY A 279 -26.30 -29.45 2.20
CA GLY A 279 -26.91 -30.67 2.69
C GLY A 279 -27.14 -30.70 4.21
N ASP A 280 -26.93 -29.57 4.90
CA ASP A 280 -27.20 -29.45 6.35
C ASP A 280 -28.23 -28.34 6.60
N PRO A 281 -29.42 -28.67 7.14
CA PRO A 281 -30.51 -27.71 7.37
C PRO A 281 -30.15 -26.58 8.37
N ALA A 282 -28.98 -26.67 8.99
CA ALA A 282 -28.63 -25.86 10.14
C ALA A 282 -27.87 -24.56 9.80
N ALA A 283 -27.53 -24.26 8.56
CA ALA A 283 -26.63 -23.14 8.25
C ALA A 283 -27.21 -22.19 7.17
N ASP A 284 -28.39 -21.64 7.43
CA ASP A 284 -28.97 -20.66 6.49
C ASP A 284 -28.62 -19.22 6.85
N LEU A 285 -27.36 -18.83 6.54
CA LEU A 285 -26.84 -17.48 6.74
C LEU A 285 -27.67 -16.41 6.00
N ARG A 286 -28.32 -16.79 4.93
CA ARG A 286 -29.19 -15.93 4.12
C ARG A 286 -30.42 -15.51 4.89
N THR A 287 -31.05 -16.44 5.58
CA THR A 287 -32.19 -16.15 6.45
C THR A 287 -31.78 -15.14 7.52
N VAL A 288 -30.63 -15.31 8.12
CA VAL A 288 -30.11 -14.37 9.11
C VAL A 288 -29.82 -12.99 8.54
N LEU A 289 -29.15 -12.94 7.39
CA LEU A 289 -28.86 -11.67 6.73
C LEU A 289 -30.14 -11.00 6.19
N SER A 290 -31.13 -11.78 5.72
CA SER A 290 -32.40 -11.25 5.24
C SER A 290 -33.15 -10.49 6.33
N CYS A 291 -33.09 -10.95 7.57
CA CYS A 291 -33.68 -10.23 8.70
C CYS A 291 -33.04 -8.88 9.00
N SER A 292 -31.74 -8.76 8.78
CA SER A 292 -31.06 -7.46 8.86
C SER A 292 -31.53 -6.53 7.74
N VAL A 293 -31.73 -7.10 6.56
CA VAL A 293 -32.03 -6.34 5.35
C VAL A 293 -33.52 -5.97 5.24
N CYS A 294 -34.45 -6.79 5.76
CA CYS A 294 -35.90 -6.46 5.76
C CYS A 294 -36.24 -5.21 6.61
N THR A 295 -35.36 -4.83 7.55
CA THR A 295 -35.51 -3.60 8.33
C THR A 295 -34.96 -2.34 7.64
N LEU A 296 -34.36 -2.49 6.45
CA LEU A 296 -33.86 -1.38 5.67
C LEU A 296 -34.97 -0.67 4.91
N ASP A 297 -34.94 0.66 4.90
CA ASP A 297 -35.73 1.40 3.95
C ASP A 297 -35.15 1.27 2.52
N SER A 298 -35.91 1.75 1.53
CA SER A 298 -35.50 1.62 0.13
C SER A 298 -34.15 2.30 -0.20
N ALA A 299 -33.79 3.39 0.47
CA ALA A 299 -32.53 4.10 0.26
C ALA A 299 -31.35 3.35 0.91
N GLN A 300 -31.57 2.80 2.11
CA GLN A 300 -30.60 1.97 2.81
C GLN A 300 -30.34 0.67 2.03
N LEU A 301 -31.41 0.00 1.57
CA LEU A 301 -31.32 -1.23 0.79
C LEU A 301 -30.55 -1.00 -0.52
N ARG A 302 -30.85 0.09 -1.21
CA ARG A 302 -30.13 0.46 -2.44
C ARG A 302 -28.64 0.70 -2.15
N MET A 303 -28.29 1.47 -1.12
CA MET A 303 -26.89 1.71 -0.74
C MET A 303 -26.19 0.40 -0.38
N PHE A 304 -26.86 -0.46 0.38
CA PHE A 304 -26.37 -1.77 0.76
C PHE A 304 -26.01 -2.64 -0.46
N GLY A 305 -26.96 -2.77 -1.41
CA GLY A 305 -26.73 -3.54 -2.64
C GLY A 305 -25.60 -2.96 -3.50
N LEU A 306 -25.53 -1.63 -3.62
CA LEU A 306 -24.48 -0.95 -4.39
C LEU A 306 -23.09 -1.17 -3.79
N LEU A 307 -22.95 -1.15 -2.47
CA LEU A 307 -21.68 -1.49 -1.82
C LEU A 307 -21.29 -2.96 -2.08
N GLY A 308 -22.25 -3.86 -2.18
CA GLY A 308 -22.03 -5.27 -2.52
C GLY A 308 -21.34 -5.46 -3.87
N VAL A 309 -21.67 -4.64 -4.87
CA VAL A 309 -21.07 -4.72 -6.22
C VAL A 309 -19.81 -3.88 -6.39
N ALA A 310 -19.48 -2.99 -5.45
CA ALA A 310 -18.24 -2.24 -5.51
C ALA A 310 -17.03 -3.19 -5.64
N PRO A 311 -16.12 -2.99 -6.60
CA PRO A 311 -15.02 -3.95 -6.86
C PRO A 311 -14.05 -4.05 -5.69
N THR A 312 -13.82 -2.94 -4.99
CA THR A 312 -12.90 -2.80 -3.86
C THR A 312 -13.60 -2.23 -2.63
N LEU A 313 -13.21 -2.71 -1.47
CA LEU A 313 -13.60 -2.19 -0.15
C LEU A 313 -12.37 -2.15 0.75
N PRO A 314 -12.30 -1.21 1.71
CA PRO A 314 -13.30 -0.20 2.06
C PRO A 314 -13.32 0.98 1.10
N VAL A 315 -14.49 1.59 0.87
CA VAL A 315 -14.67 2.79 0.05
C VAL A 315 -14.75 4.05 0.90
N SER A 316 -14.32 5.18 0.35
CA SER A 316 -14.53 6.49 0.98
C SER A 316 -15.98 6.95 0.86
N ALA A 317 -16.43 7.84 1.75
CA ALA A 317 -17.78 8.38 1.69
C ALA A 317 -18.09 9.11 0.35
N PRO A 318 -17.16 9.89 -0.25
CA PRO A 318 -17.37 10.45 -1.58
C PRO A 318 -17.48 9.39 -2.68
N ALA A 319 -16.72 8.31 -2.63
CA ALA A 319 -16.81 7.21 -3.58
C ALA A 319 -18.17 6.49 -3.49
N ALA A 320 -18.65 6.22 -2.27
CA ALA A 320 -19.98 5.66 -2.04
C ALA A 320 -21.10 6.62 -2.48
N ALA A 321 -20.92 7.92 -2.34
CA ALA A 321 -21.85 8.94 -2.83
C ALA A 321 -21.95 8.91 -4.36
N ALA A 322 -20.82 8.82 -5.06
CA ALA A 322 -20.80 8.67 -6.52
C ALA A 322 -21.46 7.36 -6.96
N LEU A 323 -21.13 6.24 -6.30
CA LEU A 323 -21.74 4.93 -6.56
C LEU A 323 -23.28 5.00 -6.50
N ALA A 324 -23.81 5.68 -5.48
CA ALA A 324 -25.26 5.79 -5.24
C ALA A 324 -25.95 6.96 -5.98
N ALA A 325 -25.20 7.84 -6.64
CA ALA A 325 -25.67 9.12 -7.20
C ALA A 325 -26.34 10.01 -6.14
N LEU A 326 -25.70 10.16 -4.98
CA LEU A 326 -26.21 10.94 -3.86
C LEU A 326 -25.22 12.04 -3.44
N PRO A 327 -25.69 13.13 -2.82
CA PRO A 327 -24.80 14.05 -2.13
C PRO A 327 -24.02 13.37 -1.00
N VAL A 328 -22.74 13.72 -0.81
CA VAL A 328 -21.87 13.10 0.20
C VAL A 328 -22.47 13.08 1.62
N PRO A 329 -23.10 14.17 2.13
CA PRO A 329 -23.72 14.11 3.47
C PRO A 329 -24.83 13.06 3.59
N ARG A 330 -25.62 12.85 2.52
CA ARG A 330 -26.70 11.86 2.49
C ARG A 330 -26.15 10.44 2.42
N ALA A 331 -25.14 10.20 1.59
CA ALA A 331 -24.46 8.91 1.51
C ALA A 331 -23.82 8.55 2.87
N THR A 332 -23.14 9.50 3.51
CA THR A 332 -22.55 9.31 4.84
C THR A 332 -23.60 8.97 5.90
N ALA A 333 -24.76 9.61 5.87
CA ALA A 333 -25.85 9.29 6.79
C ALA A 333 -26.32 7.84 6.61
N LEU A 334 -26.55 7.40 5.35
CA LEU A 334 -26.95 6.02 5.04
C LEU A 334 -25.87 5.00 5.45
N LEU A 335 -24.61 5.29 5.20
CA LEU A 335 -23.48 4.43 5.62
C LEU A 335 -23.44 4.25 7.13
N ARG A 336 -23.63 5.33 7.90
CA ARG A 336 -23.69 5.25 9.36
C ARG A 336 -24.93 4.49 9.87
N GLU A 337 -26.04 4.56 9.15
CA GLU A 337 -27.24 3.76 9.48
C GLU A 337 -26.98 2.27 9.23
N LEU A 338 -26.34 1.92 8.12
CA LEU A 338 -25.92 0.54 7.84
C LEU A 338 -24.86 0.04 8.84
N GLU A 339 -23.94 0.90 9.27
CA GLU A 339 -22.96 0.61 10.32
C GLU A 339 -23.65 0.29 11.65
N ARG A 340 -24.64 1.11 12.06
CA ARG A 340 -25.44 0.84 13.29
C ARG A 340 -26.16 -0.49 13.25
N LYS A 341 -26.49 -1.00 12.05
CA LYS A 341 -27.11 -2.32 11.85
C LYS A 341 -26.10 -3.45 11.64
N ASN A 342 -24.79 -3.19 11.85
CA ASN A 342 -23.69 -4.14 11.63
C ASN A 342 -23.59 -4.74 10.23
N LEU A 343 -24.16 -4.06 9.23
CA LEU A 343 -24.08 -4.43 7.83
C LEU A 343 -22.86 -3.80 7.13
N VAL A 344 -22.33 -2.72 7.68
CA VAL A 344 -21.15 -2.02 7.22
C VAL A 344 -20.19 -1.83 8.40
N GLN A 345 -18.92 -1.95 8.14
CA GLN A 345 -17.82 -1.72 9.08
C GLN A 345 -17.15 -0.38 8.76
N HIS A 346 -16.58 0.24 9.76
CA HIS A 346 -15.85 1.50 9.66
C HIS A 346 -14.40 1.28 10.14
N PRO A 347 -13.56 0.61 9.33
CA PRO A 347 -12.22 0.20 9.74
C PRO A 347 -11.29 1.39 9.98
N GLU A 348 -11.48 2.47 9.24
CA GLU A 348 -10.69 3.70 9.31
C GLU A 348 -11.61 4.93 9.20
N PRO A 349 -11.22 6.08 9.75
CA PRO A 349 -12.00 7.31 9.66
C PRO A 349 -12.36 7.67 8.22
N GLY A 350 -13.67 7.73 7.93
CA GLY A 350 -14.20 8.08 6.60
C GLY A 350 -14.22 6.94 5.58
N ARG A 351 -13.83 5.72 5.96
CA ARG A 351 -13.84 4.53 5.09
C ARG A 351 -14.84 3.49 5.58
N PHE A 352 -15.58 2.92 4.64
CA PHE A 352 -16.66 1.99 4.91
C PHE A 352 -16.46 0.67 4.15
N GLY A 353 -16.44 -0.42 4.89
CA GLY A 353 -16.26 -1.78 4.39
C GLY A 353 -17.43 -2.69 4.74
N MET A 354 -17.44 -3.89 4.18
CA MET A 354 -18.38 -4.95 4.52
C MET A 354 -17.65 -6.23 4.80
N HIS A 355 -18.18 -7.00 5.75
CA HIS A 355 -17.73 -8.39 5.89
C HIS A 355 -18.07 -9.17 4.61
N GLU A 356 -17.19 -10.08 4.19
CA GLU A 356 -17.28 -10.78 2.91
C GLU A 356 -18.66 -11.46 2.69
N LEU A 357 -19.19 -12.15 3.72
CA LEU A 357 -20.50 -12.81 3.62
C LEU A 357 -21.65 -11.81 3.46
N VAL A 358 -21.56 -10.69 4.16
CA VAL A 358 -22.54 -9.59 4.03
C VAL A 358 -22.46 -8.99 2.63
N ARG A 359 -21.26 -8.85 2.08
CA ARG A 359 -21.01 -8.33 0.72
C ARG A 359 -21.58 -9.26 -0.35
N LEU A 360 -21.36 -10.58 -0.20
CA LEU A 360 -21.95 -11.56 -1.13
C LEU A 360 -23.47 -11.47 -1.14
N TYR A 361 -24.07 -11.36 0.04
CA TYR A 361 -25.51 -11.19 0.16
C TYR A 361 -26.00 -9.84 -0.39
N ALA A 362 -25.26 -8.76 -0.15
CA ALA A 362 -25.57 -7.43 -0.66
C ALA A 362 -25.61 -7.40 -2.20
N ARG A 363 -24.77 -8.19 -2.87
CA ARG A 363 -24.79 -8.31 -4.35
C ARG A 363 -26.11 -8.79 -4.91
N GLU A 364 -26.81 -9.66 -4.20
CA GLU A 364 -28.13 -10.18 -4.62
C GLU A 364 -29.22 -9.09 -4.57
N HIS A 365 -28.98 -8.04 -3.78
CA HIS A 365 -29.88 -6.89 -3.62
C HIS A 365 -29.44 -5.69 -4.46
N ALA A 366 -28.37 -5.85 -5.27
CA ALA A 366 -27.91 -4.78 -6.13
C ALA A 366 -28.96 -4.46 -7.19
N PRO A 367 -29.26 -3.19 -7.43
CA PRO A 367 -30.13 -2.83 -8.55
C PRO A 367 -29.45 -3.27 -9.85
N PRO A 368 -30.21 -3.77 -10.83
CA PRO A 368 -29.67 -4.16 -12.13
C PRO A 368 -29.31 -2.91 -12.94
N SER A 369 -28.23 -2.24 -12.62
CA SER A 369 -27.77 -1.08 -13.38
C SER A 369 -26.24 -1.03 -13.44
N ASP A 370 -25.70 -1.05 -14.64
CA ASP A 370 -24.28 -0.84 -14.92
C ASP A 370 -23.83 0.60 -14.60
N ASP A 371 -24.79 1.54 -14.51
CA ASP A 371 -24.52 2.96 -14.26
C ASP A 371 -23.82 3.22 -12.92
N ALA A 372 -24.07 2.43 -11.90
CA ALA A 372 -23.46 2.61 -10.59
C ALA A 372 -21.94 2.38 -10.62
N LEU A 373 -21.50 1.30 -11.26
CA LEU A 373 -20.08 1.00 -11.44
C LEU A 373 -19.43 2.02 -12.37
N THR A 374 -20.13 2.46 -13.41
CA THR A 374 -19.65 3.54 -14.28
C THR A 374 -19.45 4.83 -13.50
N ARG A 375 -20.38 5.21 -12.62
CA ARG A 375 -20.21 6.39 -11.75
C ARG A 375 -19.05 6.25 -10.79
N LEU A 376 -18.84 5.08 -10.20
CA LEU A 376 -17.69 4.82 -9.31
C LEU A 376 -16.38 4.91 -10.09
N ALA A 377 -16.33 4.32 -11.28
CA ALA A 377 -15.19 4.39 -12.18
C ALA A 377 -14.88 5.84 -12.58
N ASP A 378 -15.90 6.61 -12.96
CA ASP A 378 -15.77 8.02 -13.32
C ASP A 378 -15.34 8.88 -12.12
N PHE A 379 -15.83 8.57 -10.93
CA PHE A 379 -15.38 9.24 -9.70
C PHE A 379 -13.86 9.10 -9.52
N TYR A 380 -13.34 7.87 -9.59
CA TYR A 380 -11.91 7.62 -9.46
C TYR A 380 -11.13 8.18 -10.62
N LEU A 381 -11.59 7.99 -11.86
CA LEU A 381 -10.94 8.50 -13.06
C LEU A 381 -10.81 10.03 -13.05
N HIS A 382 -11.91 10.74 -12.89
CA HIS A 382 -11.90 12.20 -12.95
C HIS A 382 -11.21 12.83 -11.75
N SER A 383 -11.29 12.21 -10.56
CA SER A 383 -10.50 12.67 -9.40
C SER A 383 -9.01 12.43 -9.63
N ALA A 384 -8.62 11.28 -10.19
CA ALA A 384 -7.22 11.00 -10.53
C ALA A 384 -6.69 11.95 -11.60
N LEU A 385 -7.49 12.27 -12.63
CA LEU A 385 -7.11 13.26 -13.66
C LEU A 385 -6.98 14.67 -13.08
N ALA A 386 -7.86 15.06 -12.14
CA ALA A 386 -7.75 16.35 -11.45
C ALA A 386 -6.49 16.42 -10.58
N ALA A 387 -6.16 15.35 -9.89
CA ALA A 387 -4.95 15.22 -9.10
C ALA A 387 -3.68 15.20 -9.98
N ASP A 388 -3.67 14.41 -11.06
CA ASP A 388 -2.53 14.32 -11.98
C ASP A 388 -2.17 15.67 -12.62
N ARG A 389 -3.17 16.50 -12.93
CA ARG A 389 -2.94 17.86 -13.45
C ARG A 389 -2.17 18.76 -12.48
N LEU A 390 -2.36 18.56 -11.17
CA LEU A 390 -1.58 19.27 -10.14
C LEU A 390 -0.17 18.70 -9.99
N LEU A 391 -0.02 17.38 -10.14
CA LEU A 391 1.28 16.74 -10.10
C LEU A 391 2.12 17.06 -11.34
N TYR A 392 1.51 17.06 -12.53
CA TYR A 392 2.21 17.33 -13.79
C TYR A 392 1.40 18.27 -14.72
N PRO A 393 1.43 19.61 -14.47
CA PRO A 393 0.65 20.60 -15.22
C PRO A 393 0.95 20.66 -16.71
N HIS A 394 2.15 20.24 -17.12
CA HIS A 394 2.61 20.30 -18.51
C HIS A 394 2.25 19.05 -19.34
N ARG A 395 1.46 18.13 -18.79
CA ARG A 395 1.02 16.94 -19.52
C ARG A 395 0.09 17.34 -20.68
N THR A 396 0.36 16.79 -21.86
CA THR A 396 -0.50 17.00 -23.03
C THR A 396 -1.94 16.59 -22.73
N PRO A 397 -2.92 17.49 -22.89
CA PRO A 397 -4.32 17.16 -22.67
C PRO A 397 -4.80 16.08 -23.63
N VAL A 398 -5.71 15.22 -23.16
CA VAL A 398 -6.46 14.26 -23.98
C VAL A 398 -7.95 14.53 -23.80
N ALA A 399 -8.75 14.14 -24.78
CA ALA A 399 -10.19 14.15 -24.63
C ALA A 399 -10.60 13.17 -23.53
N VAL A 400 -11.50 13.60 -22.66
CA VAL A 400 -12.03 12.79 -21.57
C VAL A 400 -13.55 12.88 -21.65
N PRO A 401 -14.27 11.75 -21.68
CA PRO A 401 -15.71 11.78 -21.65
C PRO A 401 -16.19 12.47 -20.37
N PRO A 402 -17.36 13.15 -20.39
CA PRO A 402 -17.88 13.75 -19.18
C PRO A 402 -18.23 12.66 -18.16
N PRO A 403 -18.13 12.97 -16.84
CA PRO A 403 -18.51 12.00 -15.82
C PRO A 403 -19.99 11.65 -15.91
N ALA A 404 -20.32 10.41 -15.60
CA ALA A 404 -21.69 9.92 -15.60
C ALA A 404 -22.62 10.77 -14.70
N PRO A 405 -23.91 10.94 -15.06
CA PRO A 405 -24.84 11.72 -14.25
C PRO A 405 -24.91 11.27 -12.79
N GLY A 406 -24.79 12.21 -11.86
CA GLY A 406 -24.74 11.95 -10.42
C GLY A 406 -23.36 11.63 -9.86
N CYS A 407 -22.34 11.55 -10.70
CA CYS A 407 -20.95 11.49 -10.26
C CYS A 407 -20.41 12.90 -9.99
N VAL A 408 -19.83 13.10 -8.82
CA VAL A 408 -19.16 14.37 -8.44
C VAL A 408 -17.71 14.04 -8.08
N PRO A 409 -16.77 14.24 -9.02
CA PRO A 409 -15.34 14.03 -8.78
C PRO A 409 -14.79 15.00 -7.74
N LEU A 410 -13.67 14.63 -7.12
CA LEU A 410 -12.95 15.50 -6.19
C LEU A 410 -12.14 16.57 -6.92
N THR A 411 -11.98 17.70 -6.25
CA THR A 411 -11.03 18.75 -6.61
C THR A 411 -10.04 18.94 -5.46
N PHE A 412 -8.81 19.30 -5.77
CA PHE A 412 -7.73 19.41 -4.79
C PHE A 412 -7.21 20.84 -4.75
N ALA A 413 -6.85 21.31 -3.55
CA ALA A 413 -6.37 22.66 -3.33
C ALA A 413 -4.97 22.87 -3.94
N ASP A 414 -4.13 21.85 -3.83
CA ASP A 414 -2.73 21.87 -4.24
C ASP A 414 -2.20 20.47 -4.55
N HIS A 415 -0.94 20.41 -4.93
CA HIS A 415 -0.26 19.17 -5.27
C HIS A 415 -0.10 18.22 -4.07
N HIS A 416 0.04 18.76 -2.85
CA HIS A 416 0.18 17.95 -1.64
C HIS A 416 -1.12 17.22 -1.30
N ALA A 417 -2.25 17.92 -1.39
CA ALA A 417 -3.58 17.32 -1.24
C ALA A 417 -3.83 16.22 -2.29
N ALA A 418 -3.42 16.47 -3.55
CA ALA A 418 -3.51 15.48 -4.63
C ALA A 418 -2.67 14.24 -4.35
N LEU A 419 -1.42 14.42 -3.92
CA LEU A 419 -0.50 13.32 -3.60
C LEU A 419 -1.00 12.50 -2.40
N THR A 420 -1.50 13.15 -1.36
CA THR A 420 -2.09 12.50 -0.19
C THR A 420 -3.30 11.65 -0.58
N TRP A 421 -4.18 12.18 -1.43
CA TRP A 421 -5.33 11.43 -1.92
C TRP A 421 -4.93 10.21 -2.74
N PHE A 422 -3.98 10.32 -3.66
CA PHE A 422 -3.46 9.17 -4.39
C PHE A 422 -2.90 8.09 -3.46
N THR A 423 -2.14 8.49 -2.44
CA THR A 423 -1.58 7.56 -1.46
C THR A 423 -2.68 6.86 -0.66
N THR A 424 -3.74 7.60 -0.29
CA THR A 424 -4.85 7.05 0.48
C THR A 424 -5.74 6.13 -0.37
N GLU A 425 -5.98 6.44 -1.65
CA GLU A 425 -6.84 5.67 -2.55
C GLU A 425 -6.06 4.72 -3.48
N HIS A 426 -4.77 4.49 -3.21
CA HIS A 426 -3.86 3.73 -4.05
C HIS A 426 -4.41 2.35 -4.45
N GLU A 427 -4.74 1.52 -3.46
CA GLU A 427 -5.26 0.17 -3.67
C GLU A 427 -6.59 0.17 -4.42
N GLN A 428 -7.48 1.13 -4.12
CA GLN A 428 -8.76 1.27 -4.77
C GLN A 428 -8.62 1.64 -6.24
N LEU A 429 -7.71 2.55 -6.55
CA LEU A 429 -7.43 2.96 -7.94
C LEU A 429 -6.92 1.81 -8.79
N LEU A 430 -5.97 1.04 -8.26
CA LEU A 430 -5.44 -0.16 -8.94
C LEU A 430 -6.51 -1.25 -9.06
N GLY A 431 -7.28 -1.49 -8.00
CA GLY A 431 -8.35 -2.47 -8.00
C GLY A 431 -9.47 -2.12 -8.98
N ILE A 432 -9.88 -0.85 -9.06
CA ILE A 432 -10.84 -0.37 -10.06
C ILE A 432 -10.29 -0.55 -11.47
N GLN A 433 -9.05 -0.15 -11.72
CA GLN A 433 -8.42 -0.31 -13.04
C GLN A 433 -8.43 -1.78 -13.51
N GLY A 434 -8.16 -2.72 -12.60
CA GLY A 434 -8.09 -4.15 -12.93
C GLY A 434 -9.42 -4.78 -13.33
N VAL A 435 -10.57 -4.15 -12.96
CA VAL A 435 -11.92 -4.70 -13.24
C VAL A 435 -12.72 -3.86 -14.24
N LEU A 436 -12.17 -2.73 -14.70
CA LEU A 436 -12.82 -1.91 -15.72
C LEU A 436 -12.96 -2.65 -17.05
N ALA A 437 -14.21 -2.84 -17.49
CA ALA A 437 -14.49 -3.42 -18.81
C ALA A 437 -14.48 -2.37 -19.95
N ASP A 438 -14.61 -1.09 -19.62
CA ASP A 438 -14.58 0.02 -20.59
C ASP A 438 -13.14 0.38 -20.93
N PRO A 439 -12.69 0.14 -22.18
CA PRO A 439 -11.30 0.38 -22.56
C PRO A 439 -10.89 1.84 -22.45
N GLU A 440 -11.78 2.80 -22.74
CA GLU A 440 -11.45 4.21 -22.68
C GLU A 440 -11.16 4.66 -21.24
N ARG A 441 -12.01 4.27 -20.31
CA ARG A 441 -11.83 4.54 -18.87
C ARG A 441 -10.57 3.86 -18.32
N GLN A 442 -10.34 2.60 -18.71
CA GLN A 442 -9.18 1.83 -18.26
C GLN A 442 -7.86 2.48 -18.70
N TRP A 443 -7.77 2.88 -19.99
CA TRP A 443 -6.62 3.58 -20.52
C TRP A 443 -6.41 4.96 -19.87
N LEU A 444 -7.48 5.76 -19.73
CA LEU A 444 -7.40 7.09 -19.11
C LEU A 444 -6.98 7.00 -17.63
N LEU A 445 -7.44 6.00 -16.90
CA LEU A 445 -7.03 5.78 -15.51
C LEU A 445 -5.57 5.37 -15.40
N SER A 446 -5.09 4.47 -16.30
CA SER A 446 -3.66 4.16 -16.41
C SER A 446 -2.82 5.42 -16.60
N ARG A 447 -3.27 6.30 -17.51
CA ARG A 447 -2.60 7.56 -17.78
C ARG A 447 -2.57 8.50 -16.57
N ALA A 448 -3.65 8.59 -15.82
CA ALA A 448 -3.75 9.42 -14.62
C ALA A 448 -2.88 8.92 -13.45
N LEU A 449 -2.65 7.61 -13.38
CA LEU A 449 -1.81 6.98 -12.35
C LEU A 449 -0.31 7.12 -12.61
N ASP A 450 0.12 7.31 -13.89
CA ASP A 450 1.53 7.27 -14.30
C ASP A 450 2.43 8.19 -13.47
N THR A 451 2.06 9.47 -13.27
CA THR A 451 2.89 10.43 -12.52
C THR A 451 3.01 10.05 -11.05
N TYR A 452 1.91 9.66 -10.43
CA TYR A 452 1.88 9.26 -9.02
C TYR A 452 2.74 8.01 -8.79
N LEU A 453 2.47 6.94 -9.54
CA LEU A 453 3.20 5.68 -9.40
C LEU A 453 4.71 5.87 -9.64
N TYR A 454 5.06 6.70 -10.62
CA TYR A 454 6.45 7.06 -10.87
C TYR A 454 7.08 7.80 -9.69
N ARG A 455 6.48 8.90 -9.24
CA ARG A 455 7.06 9.75 -8.19
C ARG A 455 7.22 9.03 -6.85
N ARG A 456 6.27 8.14 -6.54
CA ARG A 456 6.31 7.34 -5.30
C ARG A 456 7.19 6.09 -5.41
N GLY A 457 7.74 5.83 -6.58
CA GLY A 457 8.60 4.66 -6.80
C GLY A 457 7.85 3.33 -6.88
N HIS A 458 6.55 3.34 -7.15
CA HIS A 458 5.72 2.14 -7.37
C HIS A 458 5.96 1.53 -8.76
N ILE A 459 7.20 1.11 -9.03
CA ILE A 459 7.68 0.75 -10.35
C ILE A 459 6.93 -0.45 -10.94
N ALA A 460 6.78 -1.54 -10.18
CA ALA A 460 6.10 -2.75 -10.65
C ALA A 460 4.62 -2.50 -10.96
N GLU A 461 3.95 -1.71 -10.13
CA GLU A 461 2.55 -1.32 -10.33
C GLU A 461 2.40 -0.39 -11.53
N ASN A 462 3.38 0.50 -11.78
CA ASN A 462 3.38 1.35 -12.96
C ASN A 462 3.52 0.52 -14.25
N VAL A 463 4.37 -0.50 -14.27
CA VAL A 463 4.47 -1.45 -15.39
C VAL A 463 3.14 -2.19 -15.59
N THR A 464 2.56 -2.71 -14.51
CA THR A 464 1.28 -3.44 -14.57
C THR A 464 0.14 -2.54 -15.06
N SER A 465 0.01 -1.34 -14.50
CA SER A 465 -0.99 -0.34 -14.90
C SER A 465 -0.83 0.07 -16.36
N SER A 466 0.41 0.27 -16.82
CA SER A 466 0.67 0.64 -18.21
C SER A 466 0.36 -0.48 -19.20
N ARG A 467 0.62 -1.76 -18.84
CA ARG A 467 0.22 -2.93 -19.67
C ARG A 467 -1.30 -3.01 -19.84
N LEU A 468 -2.08 -2.80 -18.76
CA LEU A 468 -3.53 -2.70 -18.84
C LEU A 468 -3.96 -1.54 -19.73
N GLY A 469 -3.27 -0.39 -19.64
CA GLY A 469 -3.50 0.77 -20.49
C GLY A 469 -3.25 0.49 -21.97
N VAL A 470 -2.19 -0.25 -22.32
CA VAL A 470 -1.89 -0.68 -23.71
C VAL A 470 -2.98 -1.61 -24.22
N ALA A 471 -3.31 -2.67 -23.46
CA ALA A 471 -4.35 -3.62 -23.84
C ALA A 471 -5.71 -2.92 -24.12
N ALA A 472 -6.08 -1.97 -23.27
CA ALA A 472 -7.27 -1.15 -23.47
C ALA A 472 -7.17 -0.26 -24.72
N ALA A 473 -6.02 0.40 -24.92
CA ALA A 473 -5.82 1.32 -26.04
C ALA A 473 -5.79 0.63 -27.41
N GLU A 474 -5.50 -0.67 -27.49
CA GLU A 474 -5.60 -1.47 -28.71
C GLU A 474 -7.02 -1.46 -29.32
N HIS A 475 -8.04 -1.21 -28.50
CA HIS A 475 -9.43 -1.10 -28.94
C HIS A 475 -9.86 0.34 -29.28
N LEU A 476 -9.01 1.35 -29.00
CA LEU A 476 -9.36 2.78 -29.11
C LEU A 476 -8.77 3.48 -30.35
N GLY A 477 -7.88 2.79 -31.08
CA GLY A 477 -7.22 3.31 -32.26
C GLY A 477 -5.87 3.98 -32.01
N THR A 478 -5.23 4.40 -33.08
CA THR A 478 -3.82 4.81 -33.12
C THR A 478 -3.44 5.90 -32.11
N PRO A 479 -4.19 7.00 -31.94
CA PRO A 479 -3.75 8.07 -31.03
C PRO A 479 -3.67 7.61 -29.55
N ALA A 480 -4.63 6.80 -29.10
CA ALA A 480 -4.63 6.25 -27.74
C ALA A 480 -3.52 5.21 -27.57
N LEU A 481 -3.36 4.33 -28.57
CA LEU A 481 -2.36 3.27 -28.55
C LEU A 481 -0.93 3.85 -28.54
N THR A 482 -0.64 4.86 -29.34
CA THR A 482 0.67 5.54 -29.33
C THR A 482 0.99 6.10 -27.94
N LEU A 483 0.04 6.80 -27.32
CA LEU A 483 0.22 7.35 -25.97
C LEU A 483 0.42 6.26 -24.91
N ALA A 484 -0.35 5.17 -25.00
CA ALA A 484 -0.24 4.04 -24.07
C ALA A 484 1.10 3.31 -24.22
N LEU A 485 1.55 3.04 -25.45
CA LEU A 485 2.85 2.43 -25.74
C LEU A 485 4.01 3.30 -25.25
N ARG A 486 3.94 4.60 -25.44
CA ARG A 486 4.93 5.54 -24.90
C ARG A 486 4.95 5.52 -23.38
N GLN A 487 3.79 5.46 -22.71
CA GLN A 487 3.70 5.32 -21.26
C GLN A 487 4.33 4.00 -20.80
N ALA A 488 3.98 2.89 -21.45
CA ALA A 488 4.56 1.57 -21.13
C ALA A 488 6.08 1.55 -21.35
N GLY A 489 6.56 2.12 -22.45
CA GLY A 489 8.00 2.24 -22.70
C GLY A 489 8.72 3.03 -21.61
N ARG A 490 8.15 4.13 -21.12
CA ARG A 490 8.70 4.88 -19.96
C ARG A 490 8.66 4.06 -18.67
N ALA A 491 7.58 3.32 -18.42
CA ALA A 491 7.46 2.47 -17.22
C ALA A 491 8.51 1.35 -17.24
N HIS A 492 8.65 0.65 -18.37
CA HIS A 492 9.68 -0.37 -18.57
C HIS A 492 11.12 0.19 -18.47
N THR A 493 11.38 1.39 -19.03
CA THR A 493 12.68 2.05 -18.87
C THR A 493 13.04 2.25 -17.40
N ARG A 494 12.09 2.70 -16.58
CA ARG A 494 12.30 2.91 -15.15
C ARG A 494 12.45 1.62 -14.35
N ALA A 495 11.82 0.54 -14.84
CA ALA A 495 11.96 -0.80 -14.27
C ALA A 495 13.30 -1.47 -14.64
N GLY A 496 14.07 -0.88 -15.59
CA GLY A 496 15.28 -1.49 -16.14
C GLY A 496 14.99 -2.59 -17.16
N GLU A 497 13.75 -2.76 -17.58
CA GLU A 497 13.29 -3.70 -18.61
C GLU A 497 13.49 -3.04 -19.99
N LEU A 498 14.78 -2.81 -20.35
CA LEU A 498 15.15 -2.00 -21.53
C LEU A 498 14.75 -2.62 -22.87
N PRO A 499 14.82 -3.94 -23.09
CA PRO A 499 14.32 -4.56 -24.33
C PRO A 499 12.82 -4.27 -24.56
N GLU A 500 11.98 -4.48 -23.53
CA GLU A 500 10.54 -4.24 -23.58
C GLU A 500 10.22 -2.76 -23.76
N ALA A 501 11.02 -1.89 -23.14
CA ALA A 501 10.90 -0.44 -23.30
C ALA A 501 11.13 -0.02 -24.76
N ILE A 502 12.25 -0.47 -25.35
CA ILE A 502 12.63 -0.13 -26.72
C ILE A 502 11.61 -0.68 -27.72
N GLU A 503 11.14 -1.92 -27.52
CA GLU A 503 10.11 -2.53 -28.36
C GLU A 503 8.81 -1.72 -28.34
N SER A 504 8.30 -1.39 -27.15
CA SER A 504 7.10 -0.59 -26.99
C SER A 504 7.23 0.79 -27.66
N LEU A 505 8.40 1.44 -27.52
CA LEU A 505 8.64 2.77 -28.07
C LEU A 505 8.88 2.75 -29.58
N ARG A 506 9.48 1.71 -30.14
CA ARG A 506 9.56 1.49 -31.57
C ARG A 506 8.19 1.30 -32.21
N ARG A 507 7.36 0.45 -31.59
CA ARG A 507 5.96 0.26 -32.01
C ARG A 507 5.18 1.59 -31.96
N ALA A 508 5.41 2.42 -30.93
CA ALA A 508 4.81 3.74 -30.84
C ALA A 508 5.29 4.67 -31.98
N TRP A 509 6.56 4.60 -32.32
CA TRP A 509 7.14 5.38 -33.43
C TRP A 509 6.62 4.95 -34.82
N GLU A 510 6.47 3.65 -35.05
CA GLU A 510 5.87 3.13 -36.28
C GLU A 510 4.42 3.59 -36.48
N LEU A 511 3.68 3.79 -35.38
CA LEU A 511 2.29 4.26 -35.39
C LEU A 511 2.17 5.77 -35.59
N ASP A 512 3.09 6.53 -35.01
CA ASP A 512 3.05 8.01 -35.04
C ASP A 512 4.47 8.58 -34.82
N ASP A 513 5.01 9.12 -35.89
CA ASP A 513 6.33 9.76 -35.91
C ASP A 513 6.22 11.20 -35.38
N ASN A 514 6.34 11.32 -34.03
CA ASN A 514 6.23 12.61 -33.36
C ASN A 514 7.40 12.86 -32.40
N PRO A 515 7.67 14.14 -32.04
CA PRO A 515 8.80 14.53 -31.21
C PRO A 515 8.82 13.84 -29.83
N HIS A 516 7.65 13.57 -29.29
CA HIS A 516 7.55 12.93 -27.98
C HIS A 516 7.96 11.46 -28.03
N THR A 517 7.65 10.75 -29.10
CA THR A 517 8.04 9.35 -29.28
C THR A 517 9.56 9.24 -29.47
N HIS A 518 10.15 10.11 -30.26
CA HIS A 518 11.61 10.21 -30.39
C HIS A 518 12.29 10.50 -29.05
N PHE A 519 11.74 11.42 -28.27
CA PHE A 519 12.28 11.75 -26.95
C PHE A 519 12.24 10.56 -25.99
N ASP A 520 11.09 9.86 -25.89
CA ASP A 520 10.95 8.69 -25.00
C ASP A 520 11.87 7.54 -25.46
N LEU A 521 11.97 7.27 -26.77
CA LEU A 521 12.86 6.23 -27.32
C LEU A 521 14.34 6.56 -27.06
N ALA A 522 14.72 7.81 -27.24
CA ALA A 522 16.08 8.25 -26.97
C ALA A 522 16.48 8.04 -25.50
N ARG A 523 15.55 8.25 -24.58
CA ARG A 523 15.82 7.99 -23.16
C ARG A 523 16.07 6.50 -22.88
N ALA A 524 15.25 5.61 -23.47
CA ALA A 524 15.45 4.17 -23.33
C ALA A 524 16.76 3.71 -23.95
N LEU A 525 17.13 4.24 -25.14
CA LEU A 525 18.41 3.95 -25.78
C LEU A 525 19.61 4.45 -24.96
N ALA A 526 19.51 5.66 -24.38
CA ALA A 526 20.55 6.20 -23.51
C ALA A 526 20.73 5.37 -22.23
N ASP A 527 19.64 4.91 -21.63
CA ASP A 527 19.71 4.04 -20.46
C ASP A 527 20.23 2.62 -20.82
N ASN A 528 20.08 2.20 -22.08
CA ASN A 528 20.71 0.99 -22.65
C ASN A 528 22.18 1.21 -23.07
N GLY A 529 22.74 2.41 -22.89
CA GLY A 529 24.12 2.73 -23.22
C GLY A 529 24.37 3.17 -24.68
N ASP A 530 23.33 3.18 -25.54
CA ASP A 530 23.43 3.64 -26.93
C ASP A 530 23.22 5.17 -27.03
N PHE A 531 24.22 5.91 -26.53
CA PHE A 531 24.17 7.37 -26.50
C PHE A 531 24.19 8.03 -27.89
N ALA A 532 24.80 7.35 -28.86
CA ALA A 532 24.86 7.88 -30.22
C ALA A 532 23.49 7.86 -30.90
N SER A 533 22.78 6.72 -30.86
CA SER A 533 21.41 6.62 -31.36
C SER A 533 20.46 7.52 -30.59
N ALA A 534 20.65 7.61 -29.27
CA ALA A 534 19.85 8.49 -28.40
C ALA A 534 20.00 9.96 -28.83
N ALA A 535 21.24 10.45 -29.06
CA ALA A 535 21.49 11.83 -29.50
C ALA A 535 20.83 12.13 -30.85
N ASN A 536 20.83 11.18 -31.80
CA ASN A 536 20.14 11.34 -33.07
C ASN A 536 18.63 11.53 -32.90
N HIS A 537 17.98 10.65 -32.13
CA HIS A 537 16.55 10.77 -31.85
C HIS A 537 16.22 12.05 -31.05
N LEU A 538 17.09 12.49 -30.12
CA LEU A 538 16.92 13.76 -29.40
C LEU A 538 17.04 14.97 -30.35
N GLY A 539 17.90 14.92 -31.36
CA GLY A 539 17.99 15.94 -32.39
C GLY A 539 16.66 16.10 -33.15
N LEU A 540 16.06 14.98 -33.56
CA LEU A 540 14.74 14.98 -34.22
C LEU A 540 13.63 15.49 -33.29
N ALA A 541 13.66 15.06 -32.01
CA ALA A 541 12.72 15.56 -31.01
C ALA A 541 12.83 17.07 -30.81
N LEU A 542 14.06 17.59 -30.70
CA LEU A 542 14.35 19.02 -30.53
C LEU A 542 13.86 19.86 -31.68
N GLU A 543 14.11 19.43 -32.93
CA GLU A 543 13.63 20.09 -34.13
C GLU A 543 12.10 20.13 -34.16
N GLY A 544 11.44 19.01 -33.86
CA GLY A 544 10.00 18.90 -33.81
C GLY A 544 9.39 19.76 -32.69
N TYR A 545 9.98 19.83 -31.52
CA TYR A 545 9.50 20.69 -30.44
C TYR A 545 9.65 22.18 -30.77
N ARG A 546 10.77 22.58 -31.41
CA ARG A 546 10.98 23.95 -31.85
C ARG A 546 9.96 24.36 -32.90
N SER A 547 9.73 23.52 -33.90
CA SER A 547 8.75 23.79 -34.96
C SER A 547 7.32 23.90 -34.42
N ALA A 548 6.99 23.13 -33.36
CA ALA A 548 5.70 23.19 -32.69
C ALA A 548 5.58 24.31 -31.63
N GLY A 549 6.65 25.07 -31.35
CA GLY A 549 6.68 26.07 -30.28
C GLY A 549 6.58 25.49 -28.88
N ASN A 550 6.86 24.20 -28.70
CA ASN A 550 6.78 23.50 -27.40
C ASN A 550 8.07 23.70 -26.60
N GLN A 551 8.20 24.83 -25.91
CA GLN A 551 9.39 25.19 -25.16
C GLN A 551 9.70 24.27 -23.97
N VAL A 552 8.69 23.64 -23.36
CA VAL A 552 8.88 22.65 -22.30
C VAL A 552 9.48 21.36 -22.89
N GLY A 553 8.96 20.90 -24.02
CA GLY A 553 9.53 19.76 -24.76
C GLY A 553 10.97 20.04 -25.24
N GLU A 554 11.23 21.26 -25.77
CA GLU A 554 12.57 21.70 -26.10
C GLU A 554 13.53 21.62 -24.91
N ALA A 555 13.13 22.11 -23.75
CA ALA A 555 13.94 22.02 -22.52
C ALA A 555 14.25 20.59 -22.13
N HIS A 556 13.27 19.68 -22.21
CA HIS A 556 13.49 18.27 -21.94
C HIS A 556 14.46 17.61 -22.91
N ALA A 557 14.35 17.91 -24.22
CA ALA A 557 15.24 17.38 -25.25
C ALA A 557 16.68 17.90 -25.07
N LEU A 558 16.85 19.20 -24.78
CA LEU A 558 18.15 19.80 -24.47
C LEU A 558 18.80 19.15 -23.23
N ASN A 559 18.05 18.96 -22.17
CA ASN A 559 18.56 18.30 -20.97
C ASN A 559 19.03 16.87 -21.24
N ALA A 560 18.27 16.11 -22.03
CA ALA A 560 18.64 14.74 -22.40
C ALA A 560 19.86 14.71 -23.34
N LEU A 561 19.97 15.66 -24.26
CA LEU A 561 21.17 15.85 -25.10
C LEU A 561 22.39 16.17 -24.25
N GLY A 562 22.25 17.07 -23.27
CA GLY A 562 23.32 17.37 -22.32
C GLY A 562 23.86 16.12 -21.61
N ARG A 563 22.95 15.21 -21.20
CA ARG A 563 23.36 13.91 -20.65
C ARG A 563 24.12 13.07 -21.68
N CYS A 564 23.60 12.93 -22.89
CA CYS A 564 24.25 12.14 -23.95
C CYS A 564 25.65 12.69 -24.30
N HIS A 565 25.81 14.00 -24.47
CA HIS A 565 27.11 14.64 -24.70
C HIS A 565 28.07 14.42 -23.54
N GLY A 566 27.58 14.52 -22.28
CA GLY A 566 28.38 14.23 -21.10
C GLY A 566 28.89 12.79 -21.03
N GLU A 567 28.07 11.81 -21.45
CA GLU A 567 28.48 10.40 -21.53
C GLU A 567 29.49 10.15 -22.69
N LEU A 568 29.34 10.86 -23.77
CA LEU A 568 30.25 10.81 -24.92
C LEU A 568 31.56 11.61 -24.71
N GLY A 569 31.69 12.35 -23.60
CA GLY A 569 32.88 13.11 -23.24
C GLY A 569 32.91 14.54 -23.80
N ASP A 570 31.86 15.00 -24.46
CA ASP A 570 31.74 16.37 -24.96
C ASP A 570 31.12 17.28 -23.90
N PHE A 571 31.95 17.60 -22.89
CA PHE A 571 31.48 18.31 -21.69
C PHE A 571 31.09 19.78 -21.98
N GLU A 572 31.66 20.43 -22.99
CA GLU A 572 31.31 21.80 -23.34
C GLU A 572 29.88 21.89 -23.89
N GLN A 573 29.55 21.01 -24.82
CA GLN A 573 28.20 20.89 -25.35
C GLN A 573 27.21 20.42 -24.30
N ALA A 574 27.62 19.50 -23.43
CA ALA A 574 26.80 19.01 -22.33
C ALA A 574 26.34 20.15 -21.39
N VAL A 575 27.26 20.99 -20.95
CA VAL A 575 26.97 22.15 -20.09
C VAL A 575 26.05 23.14 -20.81
N SER A 576 26.40 23.51 -22.07
CA SER A 576 25.60 24.46 -22.85
C SER A 576 24.15 24.00 -23.03
N CYS A 577 23.94 22.72 -23.34
CA CYS A 577 22.60 22.12 -23.44
C CYS A 577 21.84 22.16 -22.13
N CYS A 578 22.48 21.77 -21.00
CA CYS A 578 21.83 21.75 -19.70
C CYS A 578 21.51 23.18 -19.20
N GLU A 579 22.38 24.18 -19.39
CA GLU A 579 22.09 25.57 -19.01
C GLU A 579 20.92 26.15 -19.81
N SER A 580 20.87 25.87 -21.09
CA SER A 580 19.75 26.26 -21.97
C SER A 580 18.44 25.60 -21.51
N ALA A 581 18.50 24.33 -21.16
CA ALA A 581 17.35 23.59 -20.62
C ALA A 581 16.87 24.16 -19.28
N LEU A 582 17.81 24.46 -18.36
CA LEU A 582 17.49 25.02 -17.06
C LEU A 582 16.77 26.36 -17.17
N ALA A 583 17.29 27.26 -18.02
CA ALA A 583 16.68 28.58 -18.27
C ALA A 583 15.25 28.44 -18.82
N LEU A 584 14.99 27.49 -19.72
CA LEU A 584 13.64 27.22 -20.21
C LEU A 584 12.73 26.64 -19.14
N HIS A 585 13.21 25.67 -18.35
CA HIS A 585 12.45 25.08 -17.26
C HIS A 585 12.08 26.11 -16.17
N GLU A 586 13.01 27.01 -15.83
CA GLU A 586 12.76 28.10 -14.87
C GLU A 586 11.71 29.09 -15.42
N ARG A 587 11.84 29.51 -16.68
CA ARG A 587 10.87 30.39 -17.34
C ARG A 587 9.45 29.83 -17.34
N HIS A 588 9.30 28.54 -17.51
CA HIS A 588 7.99 27.86 -17.59
C HIS A 588 7.52 27.25 -16.27
N GLY A 589 8.23 27.46 -15.16
CA GLY A 589 7.89 26.92 -13.86
C GLY A 589 7.89 25.37 -13.80
N ASN A 590 8.59 24.70 -14.73
CA ASN A 590 8.68 23.24 -14.78
C ASN A 590 9.68 22.73 -13.74
N ARG A 591 9.26 22.63 -12.51
CA ARG A 591 10.10 22.25 -11.36
C ARG A 591 10.70 20.85 -11.50
N SER A 592 9.93 19.88 -12.01
CA SER A 592 10.42 18.51 -12.23
C SER A 592 11.52 18.47 -13.29
N GLY A 593 11.40 19.28 -14.36
CA GLY A 593 12.46 19.44 -15.36
C GLY A 593 13.73 20.08 -14.80
N GLN A 594 13.57 21.08 -13.90
CA GLN A 594 14.71 21.70 -13.22
C GLN A 594 15.51 20.66 -12.41
N VAL A 595 14.84 19.79 -11.64
CA VAL A 595 15.51 18.72 -10.86
C VAL A 595 16.41 17.86 -11.76
N GLY A 596 15.85 17.34 -12.86
CA GLY A 596 16.63 16.49 -13.76
C GLY A 596 17.81 17.22 -14.43
N THR A 597 17.66 18.52 -14.65
CA THR A 597 18.73 19.33 -15.28
C THR A 597 19.82 19.68 -14.27
N LEU A 598 19.47 20.02 -13.03
CA LEU A 598 20.42 20.25 -11.95
C LEU A 598 21.22 18.98 -11.65
N ASP A 599 20.56 17.82 -11.65
CA ASP A 599 21.19 16.51 -11.48
C ASP A 599 22.23 16.22 -12.58
N ASN A 600 21.90 16.51 -13.84
CA ASN A 600 22.83 16.35 -14.96
C ASN A 600 24.01 17.34 -14.88
N LEU A 601 23.77 18.62 -14.54
CA LEU A 601 24.85 19.60 -14.32
C LEU A 601 25.79 19.17 -13.20
N GLY A 602 25.26 18.65 -12.09
CA GLY A 602 26.05 18.08 -11.02
C GLY A 602 26.90 16.90 -11.48
N THR A 603 26.34 16.00 -12.25
CA THR A 603 27.06 14.84 -12.82
C THR A 603 28.19 15.28 -13.76
N ILE A 604 27.93 16.26 -14.63
CA ILE A 604 28.97 16.81 -15.54
C ILE A 604 30.06 17.51 -14.74
N ALA A 605 29.72 18.29 -13.72
CA ALA A 605 30.67 18.93 -12.82
C ALA A 605 31.58 17.92 -12.14
N LEU A 606 31.03 16.81 -11.66
CA LEU A 606 31.79 15.73 -11.04
C LEU A 606 32.79 15.08 -12.01
N ARG A 607 32.35 14.76 -13.21
CA ARG A 607 33.19 14.17 -14.27
C ARG A 607 34.31 15.12 -14.77
N THR A 608 34.10 16.41 -14.63
CA THR A 608 35.10 17.46 -14.99
C THR A 608 35.98 17.88 -13.80
N GLY A 609 35.96 17.13 -12.69
CA GLY A 609 36.81 17.35 -11.53
C GLY A 609 36.41 18.56 -10.68
N ARG A 610 35.14 18.93 -10.66
CA ARG A 610 34.58 20.06 -9.90
C ARG A 610 33.56 19.57 -8.84
N PRO A 611 34.02 18.81 -7.82
CA PRO A 611 33.11 18.19 -6.85
C PRO A 611 32.33 19.22 -6.00
N THR A 612 32.89 20.39 -5.73
CA THR A 612 32.20 21.47 -5.01
C THR A 612 30.96 21.97 -5.75
N ASP A 613 31.09 22.16 -7.09
CA ASP A 613 29.94 22.58 -7.92
C ASP A 613 28.91 21.45 -8.00
N ALA A 614 29.35 20.19 -8.11
CA ALA A 614 28.49 19.02 -8.13
C ALA A 614 27.63 18.91 -6.85
N ILE A 615 28.25 19.08 -5.68
CA ILE A 615 27.55 19.10 -4.38
C ILE A 615 26.49 20.20 -4.36
N ALA A 616 26.80 21.40 -4.83
CA ALA A 616 25.84 22.51 -4.85
C ALA A 616 24.63 22.20 -5.74
N TRP A 617 24.86 21.66 -6.96
CA TRP A 617 23.80 21.30 -7.90
C TRP A 617 22.91 20.15 -7.37
N HIS A 618 23.53 19.08 -6.89
CA HIS A 618 22.77 17.94 -6.34
C HIS A 618 22.02 18.30 -5.07
N THR A 619 22.56 19.15 -4.19
CA THR A 619 21.83 19.64 -3.00
C THR A 619 20.60 20.44 -3.40
N LYS A 620 20.73 21.34 -4.41
CA LYS A 620 19.58 22.10 -4.90
C LYS A 620 18.52 21.17 -5.52
N ALA A 621 18.94 20.16 -6.28
CA ALA A 621 18.06 19.15 -6.84
C ALA A 621 17.32 18.36 -5.77
N LEU A 622 18.04 17.93 -4.71
CA LEU A 622 17.48 17.16 -3.59
C LEU A 622 16.35 17.92 -2.87
N MET A 623 16.59 19.18 -2.49
CA MET A 623 15.57 20.03 -1.87
C MET A 623 14.29 20.11 -2.74
N MET A 624 14.46 20.18 -4.05
CA MET A 624 13.31 20.23 -4.96
C MET A 624 12.59 18.88 -5.09
N CYS A 625 13.31 17.75 -4.98
CA CYS A 625 12.68 16.42 -4.94
C CYS A 625 11.76 16.26 -3.73
N GLU A 626 12.23 16.67 -2.55
CA GLU A 626 11.45 16.65 -1.30
C GLU A 626 10.16 17.49 -1.44
N GLU A 627 10.26 18.72 -1.96
CA GLU A 627 9.10 19.59 -2.17
C GLU A 627 8.07 19.01 -3.17
N LEU A 628 8.55 18.26 -4.19
CA LEU A 628 7.71 17.62 -5.19
C LEU A 628 7.16 16.25 -4.77
N GLY A 629 7.69 15.68 -3.68
CA GLY A 629 7.42 14.31 -3.28
C GLY A 629 7.88 13.28 -4.32
N ASP A 630 8.99 13.56 -5.04
CA ASP A 630 9.55 12.72 -6.10
C ASP A 630 10.62 11.79 -5.53
N ALA A 631 10.22 10.77 -4.80
CA ALA A 631 11.09 9.80 -4.18
C ALA A 631 11.92 8.99 -5.20
N TYR A 632 11.45 8.88 -6.46
CA TYR A 632 12.21 8.20 -7.51
C TYR A 632 13.47 8.97 -7.93
N LEU A 633 13.33 10.28 -8.17
CA LEU A 633 14.46 11.14 -8.49
C LEU A 633 15.35 11.40 -7.27
N GLU A 634 14.74 11.55 -6.10
CA GLU A 634 15.44 11.73 -4.83
C GLU A 634 16.51 10.65 -4.60
N ALA A 635 16.13 9.38 -4.76
CA ALA A 635 17.06 8.25 -4.62
C ALA A 635 18.31 8.38 -5.51
N ARG A 636 18.10 8.78 -6.75
CA ARG A 636 19.19 8.94 -7.74
C ARG A 636 20.07 10.16 -7.43
N VAL A 637 19.44 11.27 -7.04
CA VAL A 637 20.18 12.50 -6.68
C VAL A 637 21.03 12.27 -5.43
N LEU A 638 20.51 11.53 -4.45
CA LEU A 638 21.26 11.16 -3.24
C LEU A 638 22.48 10.28 -3.56
N GLU A 639 22.34 9.30 -4.45
CA GLU A 639 23.46 8.47 -4.91
C GLU A 639 24.58 9.34 -5.50
N ARG A 640 24.24 10.27 -6.40
CA ARG A 640 25.22 11.17 -7.06
C ARG A 640 25.79 12.21 -6.10
N LEU A 641 24.98 12.68 -5.15
CA LEU A 641 25.47 13.55 -4.09
C LEU A 641 26.51 12.81 -3.21
N ALA A 642 26.27 11.52 -2.93
CA ALA A 642 27.24 10.71 -2.19
C ALA A 642 28.56 10.58 -2.94
N GLU A 643 28.55 10.33 -4.25
CA GLU A 643 29.73 10.28 -5.09
C GLU A 643 30.48 11.62 -5.09
N ALA A 644 29.75 12.74 -5.18
CA ALA A 644 30.35 14.07 -5.17
C ALA A 644 30.99 14.41 -3.82
N LEU A 645 30.37 14.05 -2.71
CA LEU A 645 30.88 14.23 -1.36
C LEU A 645 32.11 13.36 -1.09
N GLU A 646 32.12 12.12 -1.60
CA GLU A 646 33.28 11.23 -1.50
C GLU A 646 34.50 11.81 -2.23
N GLN A 647 34.33 12.27 -3.49
CA GLN A 647 35.40 12.93 -4.24
C GLN A 647 35.87 14.25 -3.62
N HIS A 648 34.99 14.92 -2.86
CA HIS A 648 35.34 16.14 -2.12
C HIS A 648 36.08 15.84 -0.79
N GLY A 649 36.05 14.58 -0.32
CA GLY A 649 36.67 14.14 0.92
C GLY A 649 35.79 14.24 2.17
N GLU A 650 34.47 14.42 2.00
CA GLU A 650 33.45 14.50 3.06
C GLU A 650 32.83 13.13 3.36
N ALA A 651 33.62 12.17 3.79
CA ALA A 651 33.28 10.76 3.91
C ALA A 651 32.01 10.49 4.77
N GLU A 652 31.82 11.21 5.89
CA GLU A 652 30.65 11.02 6.76
C GLU A 652 29.35 11.42 6.07
N ARG A 653 29.37 12.56 5.36
CA ARG A 653 28.20 13.02 4.60
C ARG A 653 27.94 12.15 3.38
N ALA A 654 28.99 11.67 2.72
CA ALA A 654 28.87 10.72 1.62
C ALA A 654 28.19 9.42 2.06
N ALA A 655 28.63 8.85 3.20
CA ALA A 655 28.02 7.65 3.75
C ALA A 655 26.54 7.86 4.11
N ALA A 656 26.17 8.99 4.70
CA ALA A 656 24.79 9.31 5.03
C ALA A 656 23.91 9.43 3.78
N ALA A 657 24.38 10.15 2.74
CA ALA A 657 23.65 10.28 1.47
C ALA A 657 23.51 8.93 0.74
N GLY A 658 24.59 8.13 0.70
CA GLY A 658 24.58 6.79 0.11
C GLY A 658 23.63 5.83 0.83
N GLN A 659 23.58 5.91 2.15
CA GLN A 659 22.65 5.14 2.96
C GLN A 659 21.19 5.55 2.64
N ALA A 660 20.86 6.84 2.61
CA ALA A 660 19.55 7.34 2.25
C ALA A 660 19.12 6.90 0.83
N ALA A 661 20.05 6.97 -0.15
CA ALA A 661 19.79 6.45 -1.50
C ALA A 661 19.46 4.95 -1.49
N LEU A 662 20.23 4.14 -0.75
CA LEU A 662 20.03 2.69 -0.62
C LEU A 662 18.62 2.38 -0.04
N GLU A 663 18.18 3.16 0.91
CA GLU A 663 16.87 3.08 1.55
C GLU A 663 15.75 3.26 0.52
N LEU A 664 15.81 4.34 -0.22
CA LEU A 664 14.83 4.64 -1.25
C LEU A 664 14.85 3.60 -2.39
N PHE A 665 16.01 3.21 -2.89
CA PHE A 665 16.10 2.15 -3.91
C PHE A 665 15.51 0.84 -3.43
N THR A 666 15.73 0.52 -2.16
CA THR A 666 15.21 -0.71 -1.52
C THR A 666 13.69 -0.67 -1.39
N SER A 667 13.13 0.43 -0.89
CA SER A 667 11.67 0.61 -0.76
C SER A 667 10.95 0.59 -2.12
N GLN A 668 11.64 1.03 -3.18
CA GLN A 668 11.15 1.02 -4.56
C GLN A 668 11.41 -0.31 -5.30
N HIS A 669 11.97 -1.32 -4.65
CA HIS A 669 12.35 -2.61 -5.25
C HIS A 669 13.30 -2.51 -6.46
N ARG A 670 14.16 -1.50 -6.53
CA ARG A 670 15.14 -1.26 -7.58
C ARG A 670 16.41 -2.09 -7.34
N THR A 671 16.30 -3.39 -7.51
CA THR A 671 17.35 -4.37 -7.16
C THR A 671 18.69 -4.09 -7.85
N THR A 672 18.67 -3.71 -9.13
CA THR A 672 19.87 -3.38 -9.91
C THR A 672 20.62 -2.18 -9.32
N ASP A 673 19.89 -1.13 -8.92
CA ASP A 673 20.49 0.07 -8.30
C ASP A 673 21.05 -0.26 -6.91
N VAL A 674 20.34 -1.06 -6.13
CA VAL A 674 20.80 -1.57 -4.81
C VAL A 674 22.10 -2.35 -4.96
N GLU A 675 22.20 -3.25 -5.94
CA GLU A 675 23.42 -4.02 -6.18
C GLU A 675 24.58 -3.14 -6.64
N ARG A 676 24.31 -2.17 -7.52
CA ARG A 676 25.32 -1.21 -7.99
C ARG A 676 25.91 -0.41 -6.82
N LEU A 677 25.05 0.15 -5.97
CA LEU A 677 25.47 0.97 -4.83
C LEU A 677 26.27 0.15 -3.82
N ARG A 678 25.89 -1.10 -3.53
CA ARG A 678 26.63 -1.99 -2.64
C ARG A 678 28.01 -2.38 -3.17
N ARG A 679 28.16 -2.56 -4.47
CA ARG A 679 29.49 -2.84 -5.09
C ARG A 679 30.42 -1.63 -4.97
N GLY A 680 29.90 -0.41 -5.13
CA GLY A 680 30.69 0.82 -4.97
C GLY A 680 31.21 1.00 -3.55
N THR A 681 30.41 0.71 -2.54
CA THR A 681 30.82 0.83 -1.12
C THR A 681 31.86 -0.23 -0.69
N THR A 682 31.91 -1.39 -1.35
CA THR A 682 32.92 -2.44 -1.04
C THR A 682 34.30 -2.16 -1.64
N THR A 683 34.40 -1.34 -2.68
CA THR A 683 35.68 -0.97 -3.31
C THR A 683 36.37 0.22 -2.66
N SER A 684 35.64 1.07 -1.92
CA SER A 684 36.23 2.22 -1.18
C SER A 684 36.76 1.85 0.20
N GLY A 685 36.52 0.64 0.69
CA GLY A 685 36.99 0.14 2.02
C GLY A 685 38.18 -0.80 1.97
N ALA A 686 38.85 -1.00 0.83
CA ALA A 686 40.06 -1.76 0.62
C ALA A 686 41.19 -0.80 0.17
#